data_980fd84b73780f4490e1f2becdc33aca
#
_entry.id   980fd84b73780f4490e1f2becdc33aca
#
_cell.length_a   1.000
_cell.length_b   1.000
_cell.length_c   1.000
_cell.angle_alpha   90.00
_cell.angle_beta   90.00
_cell.angle_gamma   90.00
#
_symmetry.space_group_name_H-M   'P 1'
#
loop_
_entity.id
_entity.type
_entity.pdbx_description
1 polymer ?
#
loop_
_entity_poly.entity_id
_entity_poly.type
_entity_poly.pdbx_seq_one_letter_code
_entity_poly.pdbx_strand_id
1 'polypeptide(L)'
;MEKFDPVTQTLKVLSDRKCLEILKTLSIKPSYNKELGELLRVPETRISEKVKIMKAAGLISEYWTVSNRKPVKMYRLNVDRISLSIQNGKISAVSSLNDQTKQSLSLDSYKSRVPHISKFVGRKEELEILKGNDHVFITGLHGIGKTTLLAKYASVAGAPVFWNRIREIDTLRHLIMKLAVFLKECGNEEPINLIKNETDYRFNIDVSVHNLRKTGVTVIIDDLHKCRDPEIISFVQDLVLTEPKIQVKIISRDPLPVRSDSIYTLRLGGLDMTSASELLGHEADSEDVFRITGGHPLMIKLFSSLYGRVKNVDWRSKSFLFREILDALGKNLSEVLHNLSFFRGDVLIDEVDSIFGRSDHSVLEEAEYLGFLRFRENKITMSDFVREVVYDMTDAKHDIHGRIASYYLQSEKAEYQIEGLYHILRSGNDGRIVDSLNRAIPALIDSGYLENMLAELERSLVFVGQGLAAEWIRLWMGKILLMKGKQEEALNLFHQIRKNNLNLELKVKAMSGESQVYEERGDPTRSTEILQEALNLVSGHDEILEANLLLNLSGPLVMGGRIALAHSYLQRAIAAYQAKGELRNLYVSLANFAWTTYLSGAVDDALSTIDQAIEGFLSANAFYSYADCIVEKAIFLSASGKLSWADDLFQEAIEIFESTAYNPRDLIFAFAYKIMNDIRSDNLEKGRFDLRTAARMSGTNSDQSTLGLIGIAEAQLLFKGRKYSKALLKLRSAKELLSNDFPSLCLARLTEYTIMLSKGDYKEADSIASELVGDLKSKGCAVFLKSLENIRKEITA
;
A
#
# COMPACT_ATOMS: atom_id res chain seq x y z
N MET A 1 9.88 46.15 -6.31
CA MET A 1 9.81 44.90 -5.53
C MET A 1 10.83 43.96 -6.12
N GLU A 2 11.99 43.84 -5.49
CA GLU A 2 13.04 42.88 -5.90
C GLU A 2 12.48 41.47 -5.79
N LYS A 3 12.57 40.73 -6.88
CA LYS A 3 12.26 39.28 -6.89
C LYS A 3 13.23 38.60 -5.93
N PHE A 4 12.77 38.19 -4.77
CA PHE A 4 13.57 37.43 -3.81
C PHE A 4 13.96 36.08 -4.41
N ASP A 5 15.26 35.87 -4.63
CA ASP A 5 15.83 34.62 -5.08
C ASP A 5 15.79 33.56 -3.92
N PRO A 6 15.08 32.45 -4.10
CA PRO A 6 14.98 31.39 -3.07
C PRO A 6 16.32 30.82 -2.64
N VAL A 7 17.29 30.77 -3.56
CA VAL A 7 18.65 30.24 -3.29
C VAL A 7 19.35 31.15 -2.27
N THR A 8 19.33 32.48 -2.49
CA THR A 8 19.95 33.44 -1.59
C THR A 8 19.33 33.41 -0.20
N GLN A 9 18.01 33.22 -0.10
CA GLN A 9 17.34 33.09 1.19
C GLN A 9 17.70 31.79 1.93
N THR A 10 17.75 30.67 1.23
CA THR A 10 18.17 29.38 1.81
C THR A 10 19.61 29.47 2.32
N LEU A 11 20.52 30.07 1.55
CA LEU A 11 21.91 30.28 1.97
C LEU A 11 22.01 31.18 3.22
N LYS A 12 21.20 32.25 3.32
CA LYS A 12 21.12 33.10 4.52
C LYS A 12 20.69 32.32 5.75
N VAL A 13 19.71 31.41 5.63
CA VAL A 13 19.27 30.56 6.74
C VAL A 13 20.37 29.59 7.15
N LEU A 14 21.05 28.96 6.20
CA LEU A 14 22.11 27.97 6.46
C LEU A 14 23.41 28.61 7.00
N SER A 15 23.65 29.91 6.74
CA SER A 15 24.77 30.65 7.31
C SER A 15 24.54 31.16 8.73
N ASP A 16 23.31 31.15 9.21
CA ASP A 16 22.94 31.65 10.54
C ASP A 16 22.83 30.51 11.56
N ARG A 17 23.75 30.47 12.53
CA ARG A 17 23.84 29.41 13.54
C ARG A 17 22.52 29.24 14.33
N LYS A 18 21.81 30.35 14.62
CA LYS A 18 20.55 30.27 15.38
C LYS A 18 19.41 29.72 14.52
N CYS A 19 19.39 30.02 13.22
CA CYS A 19 18.45 29.38 12.30
C CYS A 19 18.69 27.85 12.25
N LEU A 20 19.95 27.42 12.19
CA LEU A 20 20.29 25.99 12.21
C LEU A 20 19.85 25.31 13.53
N GLU A 21 20.02 25.96 14.67
CA GLU A 21 19.56 25.46 15.99
C GLU A 21 18.01 25.35 16.01
N ILE A 22 17.29 26.31 15.45
CA ILE A 22 15.82 26.26 15.33
C ILE A 22 15.41 25.11 14.39
N LEU A 23 16.02 24.98 13.20
CA LEU A 23 15.72 23.89 12.27
C LEU A 23 15.97 22.52 12.91
N LYS A 24 17.10 22.37 13.67
CA LYS A 24 17.38 21.15 14.42
C LYS A 24 16.32 20.86 15.49
N THR A 25 15.81 21.88 16.18
CA THR A 25 14.75 21.68 17.16
C THR A 25 13.43 21.27 16.48
N LEU A 26 13.08 21.94 15.36
CA LEU A 26 11.88 21.63 14.60
C LEU A 26 11.94 20.31 13.84
N SER A 27 13.15 19.75 13.62
CA SER A 27 13.31 18.39 13.06
C SER A 27 12.98 17.29 14.08
N ILE A 28 12.94 17.63 15.37
CA ILE A 28 12.58 16.69 16.45
C ILE A 28 11.09 16.78 16.75
N LYS A 29 10.56 18.00 16.85
CA LYS A 29 9.12 18.26 17.12
C LYS A 29 8.70 19.64 16.69
N PRO A 30 7.43 19.82 16.25
CA PRO A 30 6.86 21.15 16.08
C PRO A 30 6.90 21.96 17.40
N SER A 31 7.20 23.25 17.32
CA SER A 31 7.35 24.11 18.52
C SER A 31 6.87 25.53 18.22
N TYR A 32 6.49 26.28 19.25
CA TYR A 32 6.08 27.68 19.14
C TYR A 32 7.14 28.66 19.68
N ASN A 33 7.01 29.94 19.37
CA ASN A 33 8.03 30.96 19.66
C ASN A 33 8.55 30.93 21.10
N LYS A 34 7.67 30.85 22.08
CA LYS A 34 8.05 30.85 23.50
C LYS A 34 8.86 29.61 23.84
N GLU A 35 8.40 28.42 23.39
CA GLU A 35 9.09 27.17 23.62
C GLU A 35 10.49 27.17 22.97
N LEU A 36 10.58 27.63 21.73
CA LEU A 36 11.87 27.79 21.03
C LEU A 36 12.77 28.81 21.74
N GLY A 37 12.21 29.89 22.27
CA GLY A 37 12.92 30.89 23.03
C GLY A 37 13.51 30.32 24.32
N GLU A 38 12.74 29.55 25.08
CA GLU A 38 13.16 28.88 26.32
C GLU A 38 14.24 27.82 26.04
N LEU A 39 14.02 26.93 25.04
CA LEU A 39 14.95 25.87 24.69
C LEU A 39 16.31 26.41 24.19
N LEU A 40 16.28 27.45 23.36
CA LEU A 40 17.50 28.00 22.73
C LEU A 40 18.10 29.17 23.50
N ARG A 41 17.48 29.58 24.61
CA ARG A 41 17.85 30.76 25.45
C ARG A 41 17.96 32.03 24.60
N VAL A 42 16.96 32.28 23.76
CA VAL A 42 16.89 33.42 22.84
C VAL A 42 15.54 34.15 23.06
N PRO A 43 15.51 35.48 23.11
CA PRO A 43 14.26 36.24 23.24
C PRO A 43 13.26 35.89 22.12
N GLU A 44 11.95 35.81 22.45
CA GLU A 44 10.89 35.46 21.47
C GLU A 44 10.85 36.39 20.24
N THR A 45 11.21 37.65 20.40
CA THR A 45 11.30 38.62 19.31
C THR A 45 12.34 38.21 18.27
N ARG A 46 13.50 37.72 18.70
CA ARG A 46 14.55 37.17 17.81
C ARG A 46 14.16 35.85 17.16
N ILE A 47 13.44 34.99 17.89
CA ILE A 47 12.87 33.75 17.30
C ILE A 47 11.90 34.15 16.19
N SER A 48 10.99 35.10 16.42
CA SER A 48 10.02 35.56 15.41
C SER A 48 10.69 36.10 14.14
N GLU A 49 11.81 36.83 14.28
CA GLU A 49 12.59 37.32 13.11
C GLU A 49 13.20 36.16 12.31
N LYS A 50 13.81 35.15 13.00
CA LYS A 50 14.41 34.00 12.35
C LYS A 50 13.35 33.11 11.66
N VAL A 51 12.22 32.88 12.32
CA VAL A 51 11.09 32.15 11.78
C VAL A 51 10.55 32.80 10.49
N LYS A 52 10.45 34.15 10.44
CA LYS A 52 10.05 34.86 9.21
C LYS A 52 11.00 34.59 8.04
N ILE A 53 12.32 34.58 8.28
CA ILE A 53 13.33 34.32 7.26
C ILE A 53 13.24 32.86 6.78
N MET A 54 13.13 31.91 7.70
CA MET A 54 13.00 30.49 7.38
C MET A 54 11.70 30.17 6.64
N LYS A 55 10.59 30.83 7.01
CA LYS A 55 9.31 30.72 6.30
C LYS A 55 9.39 31.29 4.89
N ALA A 56 10.02 32.46 4.71
CA ALA A 56 10.23 33.06 3.39
C ALA A 56 11.13 32.18 2.49
N ALA A 57 12.06 31.42 3.08
CA ALA A 57 12.86 30.40 2.39
C ALA A 57 12.11 29.09 2.14
N GLY A 58 10.86 28.94 2.60
CA GLY A 58 10.05 27.72 2.43
C GLY A 58 10.48 26.54 3.30
N LEU A 59 11.40 26.74 4.24
CA LEU A 59 11.98 25.66 5.06
C LEU A 59 11.08 25.25 6.22
N ILE A 60 10.16 26.10 6.64
CA ILE A 60 9.19 25.83 7.71
C ILE A 60 7.78 26.32 7.33
N SER A 61 6.75 25.69 7.90
CA SER A 61 5.36 26.13 7.84
C SER A 61 4.83 26.49 9.23
N GLU A 62 3.72 27.19 9.27
CA GLU A 62 3.01 27.53 10.50
C GLU A 62 1.58 27.03 10.46
N TYR A 63 1.06 26.62 11.62
CA TYR A 63 -0.34 26.27 11.82
C TYR A 63 -0.79 26.68 13.23
N TRP A 64 -2.10 26.83 13.40
CA TRP A 64 -2.66 27.19 14.68
C TRP A 64 -3.11 25.94 15.44
N THR A 65 -2.79 25.90 16.73
CA THR A 65 -3.28 24.89 17.68
C THR A 65 -3.67 25.54 18.99
N VAL A 66 -4.29 24.79 19.88
CA VAL A 66 -4.65 25.28 21.22
C VAL A 66 -3.71 24.63 22.24
N SER A 67 -2.90 25.45 22.93
CA SER A 67 -2.05 25.01 24.04
C SER A 67 -2.44 25.81 25.30
N ASN A 68 -2.66 25.10 26.41
CA ASN A 68 -3.10 25.71 27.68
C ASN A 68 -4.35 26.63 27.52
N ARG A 69 -5.35 26.20 26.76
CA ARG A 69 -6.58 26.93 26.44
C ARG A 69 -6.39 28.28 25.71
N LYS A 70 -5.21 28.51 25.13
CA LYS A 70 -4.94 29.70 24.31
C LYS A 70 -4.53 29.25 22.90
N PRO A 71 -4.97 29.98 21.86
CA PRO A 71 -4.50 29.72 20.50
C PRO A 71 -3.00 30.04 20.41
N VAL A 72 -2.22 29.08 19.95
CA VAL A 72 -0.76 29.19 19.80
C VAL A 72 -0.39 28.88 18.36
N LYS A 73 0.51 29.67 17.80
CA LYS A 73 1.05 29.45 16.46
C LYS A 73 2.26 28.54 16.54
N MET A 74 2.12 27.34 16.04
CA MET A 74 3.17 26.34 15.95
C MET A 74 3.93 26.44 14.63
N TYR A 75 5.18 26.03 14.64
CA TYR A 75 6.05 25.91 13.46
C TYR A 75 6.50 24.47 13.33
N ARG A 76 6.50 23.98 12.08
CA ARG A 76 7.03 22.66 11.74
C ARG A 76 8.02 22.78 10.58
N LEU A 77 8.95 21.85 10.52
CA LEU A 77 9.90 21.75 9.42
C LEU A 77 9.18 21.30 8.15
N ASN A 78 9.51 21.91 7.01
CA ASN A 78 8.97 21.57 5.69
C ASN A 78 10.02 20.85 4.82
N VAL A 79 11.22 20.59 5.35
CA VAL A 79 12.33 20.04 4.55
C VAL A 79 13.17 19.12 5.40
N ASP A 80 13.49 17.94 4.87
CA ASP A 80 14.39 16.97 5.53
C ASP A 80 15.78 17.04 4.95
N ARG A 81 15.89 17.52 3.71
CA ARG A 81 17.19 17.64 3.02
C ARG A 81 17.27 18.96 2.25
N ILE A 82 18.40 19.61 2.37
CA ILE A 82 18.76 20.77 1.55
C ILE A 82 20.01 20.38 0.76
N SER A 83 19.91 20.33 -0.56
CA SER A 83 21.01 20.03 -1.46
C SER A 83 21.41 21.29 -2.23
N LEU A 84 22.70 21.60 -2.18
CA LEU A 84 23.30 22.69 -2.97
C LEU A 84 24.08 22.06 -4.14
N SER A 85 23.77 22.48 -5.34
CA SER A 85 24.49 22.05 -6.53
C SER A 85 25.03 23.25 -7.31
N ILE A 86 26.22 23.08 -7.88
CA ILE A 86 26.86 24.09 -8.75
C ILE A 86 27.05 23.43 -10.12
N GLN A 87 26.27 23.89 -11.10
CA GLN A 87 26.37 23.40 -12.48
C GLN A 87 26.45 24.59 -13.45
N ASN A 88 27.40 24.55 -14.36
CA ASN A 88 27.56 25.60 -15.40
C ASN A 88 27.60 27.03 -14.85
N GLY A 89 28.24 27.25 -13.70
CA GLY A 89 28.36 28.57 -13.08
C GLY A 89 27.08 29.06 -12.36
N LYS A 90 26.03 28.24 -12.27
CA LYS A 90 24.81 28.55 -11.53
C LYS A 90 24.75 27.74 -10.25
N ILE A 91 24.44 28.42 -9.15
CA ILE A 91 24.16 27.76 -7.86
C ILE A 91 22.65 27.53 -7.76
N SER A 92 22.25 26.29 -7.51
CA SER A 92 20.87 25.94 -7.22
C SER A 92 20.77 25.31 -5.82
N ALA A 93 19.77 25.72 -5.06
CA ALA A 93 19.42 25.11 -3.80
C ALA A 93 18.09 24.33 -4.01
N VAL A 94 18.12 23.05 -3.78
CA VAL A 94 16.94 22.21 -3.80
C VAL A 94 16.68 21.79 -2.37
N SER A 95 15.57 22.23 -1.81
CA SER A 95 15.04 21.74 -0.54
C SER A 95 14.04 20.61 -0.85
N SER A 96 14.29 19.43 -0.35
CA SER A 96 13.34 18.33 -0.40
C SER A 96 12.90 17.99 1.02
N LEU A 97 11.59 17.84 1.22
CA LEU A 97 11.08 16.96 2.24
C LEU A 97 11.53 15.56 1.82
N ASN A 98 12.07 14.80 2.75
CA ASN A 98 12.16 13.36 2.58
C ASN A 98 10.74 12.82 2.76
N ASP A 99 9.92 13.10 1.78
CA ASP A 99 8.63 12.49 1.60
C ASP A 99 8.89 11.07 1.05
N GLN A 100 9.48 10.21 1.89
CA GLN A 100 9.40 8.78 1.60
C GLN A 100 8.02 8.22 1.96
N THR A 101 7.21 8.92 2.75
CA THR A 101 5.76 8.71 2.85
C THR A 101 4.97 9.58 1.88
N LYS A 102 5.52 10.69 1.45
CA LYS A 102 5.20 11.39 0.24
C LYS A 102 6.38 11.17 -0.69
N GLN A 103 6.43 10.08 -1.45
CA GLN A 103 6.91 10.23 -2.79
C GLN A 103 6.33 11.55 -3.23
N SER A 104 7.13 12.55 -3.53
CA SER A 104 6.70 13.65 -4.38
C SER A 104 6.37 12.93 -5.67
N LEU A 105 5.14 12.43 -5.70
CA LEU A 105 4.47 12.00 -6.88
C LEU A 105 4.62 13.22 -7.75
N SER A 106 5.60 13.19 -8.67
CA SER A 106 5.62 14.24 -9.65
C SER A 106 4.22 14.17 -10.21
N LEU A 107 3.39 15.20 -9.95
CA LEU A 107 2.00 15.23 -10.39
C LEU A 107 1.93 14.92 -11.90
N ASP A 108 3.04 15.12 -12.60
CA ASP A 108 3.25 14.74 -14.00
C ASP A 108 3.14 13.22 -14.25
N SER A 109 3.48 12.35 -13.30
CA SER A 109 3.34 10.89 -13.44
C SER A 109 1.88 10.44 -13.43
N TYR A 110 0.98 11.26 -12.86
CA TYR A 110 -0.46 11.01 -12.77
C TYR A 110 -1.29 11.74 -13.81
N LYS A 111 -0.67 12.48 -14.76
CA LYS A 111 -1.41 13.18 -15.81
C LYS A 111 -2.13 12.18 -16.72
N SER A 112 -3.43 12.40 -16.90
CA SER A 112 -4.24 11.71 -17.89
C SER A 112 -3.84 12.19 -19.28
N ARG A 113 -3.52 11.26 -20.18
CA ARG A 113 -3.14 11.61 -21.57
C ARG A 113 -3.88 10.74 -22.55
N VAL A 114 -4.66 11.37 -23.42
CA VAL A 114 -5.28 10.69 -24.57
C VAL A 114 -4.18 10.24 -25.54
N PRO A 115 -4.18 8.99 -26.03
CA PRO A 115 -3.21 8.52 -27.00
C PRO A 115 -3.25 9.33 -28.30
N HIS A 116 -2.09 9.67 -28.84
CA HIS A 116 -1.99 10.33 -30.13
C HIS A 116 -2.35 9.38 -31.28
N ILE A 117 -3.09 9.87 -32.28
CA ILE A 117 -3.49 9.13 -33.47
C ILE A 117 -2.76 9.73 -34.66
N SER A 118 -1.94 8.92 -35.34
CA SER A 118 -1.25 9.35 -36.57
C SER A 118 -2.14 9.27 -37.82
N LYS A 119 -2.94 8.22 -37.95
CA LYS A 119 -3.90 8.01 -39.07
C LYS A 119 -5.15 7.31 -38.52
N PHE A 120 -6.33 7.79 -38.93
CA PHE A 120 -7.62 7.18 -38.61
C PHE A 120 -8.43 7.00 -39.84
N VAL A 121 -8.96 5.79 -40.06
CA VAL A 121 -9.66 5.41 -41.28
C VAL A 121 -10.95 4.68 -40.92
N GLY A 122 -12.03 4.97 -41.63
CA GLY A 122 -13.34 4.33 -41.45
C GLY A 122 -13.99 4.60 -40.09
N ARG A 123 -14.75 3.64 -39.56
CA ARG A 123 -15.34 3.64 -38.21
C ARG A 123 -16.35 4.76 -37.92
N LYS A 124 -17.05 5.27 -38.94
CA LYS A 124 -18.00 6.38 -38.76
C LYS A 124 -19.21 5.94 -37.91
N GLU A 125 -19.74 4.77 -38.17
CA GLU A 125 -20.90 4.22 -37.45
C GLU A 125 -20.55 3.99 -35.95
N GLU A 126 -19.39 3.41 -35.68
CA GLU A 126 -18.95 3.18 -34.31
C GLU A 126 -18.70 4.48 -33.52
N LEU A 127 -18.24 5.55 -34.20
CA LEU A 127 -18.12 6.86 -33.60
C LEU A 127 -19.47 7.46 -33.23
N GLU A 128 -20.51 7.29 -34.09
CA GLU A 128 -21.87 7.75 -33.76
C GLU A 128 -22.49 6.95 -32.61
N ILE A 129 -22.23 5.63 -32.53
CA ILE A 129 -22.63 4.81 -31.38
C ILE A 129 -22.00 5.33 -30.08
N LEU A 130 -20.71 5.71 -30.11
CA LEU A 130 -20.03 6.27 -28.94
C LEU A 130 -20.59 7.62 -28.50
N LYS A 131 -21.08 8.43 -29.43
CA LYS A 131 -21.72 9.73 -29.14
C LYS A 131 -23.13 9.57 -28.57
N GLY A 132 -23.86 8.56 -29.10
CA GLY A 132 -25.27 8.33 -28.76
C GLY A 132 -25.54 7.58 -27.47
N ASN A 133 -24.53 7.00 -26.84
CA ASN A 133 -24.68 6.20 -25.61
C ASN A 133 -23.75 6.69 -24.51
N ASP A 134 -24.27 6.89 -23.30
CA ASP A 134 -23.49 7.37 -22.16
C ASP A 134 -22.48 6.31 -21.66
N HIS A 135 -22.88 5.05 -21.60
CA HIS A 135 -22.01 3.95 -21.19
C HIS A 135 -21.79 2.98 -22.33
N VAL A 136 -20.54 2.79 -22.77
CA VAL A 136 -20.18 1.86 -23.84
C VAL A 136 -19.04 0.96 -23.42
N PHE A 137 -19.25 -0.33 -23.59
CA PHE A 137 -18.23 -1.36 -23.46
C PHE A 137 -17.74 -1.81 -24.83
N ILE A 138 -16.44 -1.64 -25.12
CA ILE A 138 -15.83 -2.01 -26.40
C ILE A 138 -15.03 -3.29 -26.23
N THR A 139 -15.38 -4.31 -26.98
CA THR A 139 -14.65 -5.57 -27.06
C THR A 139 -14.26 -5.89 -28.50
N GLY A 140 -13.33 -6.80 -28.69
CA GLY A 140 -12.85 -7.24 -30.00
C GLY A 140 -11.40 -7.68 -29.98
N LEU A 141 -10.92 -8.22 -31.10
CA LEU A 141 -9.57 -8.77 -31.23
C LEU A 141 -8.48 -7.75 -30.89
N HIS A 142 -7.33 -8.27 -30.52
CA HIS A 142 -6.14 -7.43 -30.26
C HIS A 142 -5.69 -6.75 -31.56
N GLY A 143 -5.28 -5.45 -31.48
CA GLY A 143 -4.88 -4.71 -32.70
C GLY A 143 -6.00 -4.27 -33.64
N ILE A 144 -7.28 -4.56 -33.32
CA ILE A 144 -8.44 -4.19 -34.13
C ILE A 144 -8.77 -2.70 -34.14
N GLY A 145 -8.10 -1.91 -33.27
CA GLY A 145 -8.23 -0.46 -33.23
C GLY A 145 -9.15 0.09 -32.13
N LYS A 146 -9.45 -0.65 -31.05
CA LYS A 146 -10.30 -0.21 -29.93
C LYS A 146 -9.80 1.10 -29.30
N THR A 147 -8.54 1.13 -28.89
CA THR A 147 -7.88 2.31 -28.30
C THR A 147 -7.85 3.48 -29.29
N THR A 148 -7.59 3.21 -30.57
CA THR A 148 -7.57 4.22 -31.63
C THR A 148 -8.96 4.83 -31.87
N LEU A 149 -10.01 4.02 -31.81
CA LEU A 149 -11.40 4.49 -31.94
C LEU A 149 -11.76 5.43 -30.78
N LEU A 150 -11.49 5.05 -29.53
CA LEU A 150 -11.75 5.92 -28.37
C LEU A 150 -10.87 7.17 -28.36
N ALA A 151 -9.62 7.06 -28.78
CA ALA A 151 -8.75 8.24 -28.89
C ALA A 151 -9.27 9.23 -29.95
N LYS A 152 -9.84 8.72 -31.07
CA LYS A 152 -10.55 9.55 -32.06
C LYS A 152 -11.80 10.16 -31.45
N TYR A 153 -12.62 9.40 -30.76
CA TYR A 153 -13.77 9.90 -30.02
C TYR A 153 -13.37 11.03 -29.07
N ALA A 154 -12.36 10.80 -28.22
CA ALA A 154 -11.84 11.80 -27.29
C ALA A 154 -11.37 13.09 -27.98
N SER A 155 -10.79 13.01 -29.18
CA SER A 155 -10.33 14.18 -29.94
C SER A 155 -11.46 15.05 -30.52
N VAL A 156 -12.66 14.49 -30.62
CA VAL A 156 -13.85 15.20 -31.14
C VAL A 156 -14.93 15.39 -30.08
N ALA A 157 -14.71 14.87 -28.85
CA ALA A 157 -15.60 15.07 -27.73
C ALA A 157 -15.58 16.55 -27.30
N GLY A 158 -16.74 17.15 -27.10
CA GLY A 158 -16.89 18.53 -26.64
C GLY A 158 -16.65 18.71 -25.13
N ALA A 159 -16.47 17.60 -24.38
CA ALA A 159 -16.27 17.56 -22.94
C ALA A 159 -14.84 17.14 -22.59
N PRO A 160 -14.33 17.52 -21.41
CA PRO A 160 -13.04 17.01 -20.91
C PRO A 160 -13.04 15.48 -20.81
N VAL A 161 -11.94 14.83 -21.17
CA VAL A 161 -11.82 13.38 -21.17
C VAL A 161 -10.75 12.93 -20.18
N PHE A 162 -11.17 12.20 -19.16
CA PHE A 162 -10.25 11.47 -18.28
C PHE A 162 -9.92 10.13 -18.92
N TRP A 163 -8.67 9.94 -19.32
CA TRP A 163 -8.18 8.68 -19.91
C TRP A 163 -7.31 7.94 -18.92
N ASN A 164 -7.70 6.74 -18.51
CA ASN A 164 -6.83 5.87 -17.73
C ASN A 164 -6.64 4.51 -18.41
N ARG A 165 -5.39 4.19 -18.74
CA ARG A 165 -5.00 2.86 -19.19
C ARG A 165 -4.60 2.04 -17.98
N ILE A 166 -5.31 0.94 -17.72
CA ILE A 166 -5.07 0.06 -16.58
C ILE A 166 -3.80 -0.76 -16.82
N ARG A 167 -2.93 -0.77 -15.82
CA ARG A 167 -1.76 -1.65 -15.72
C ARG A 167 -2.02 -2.70 -14.65
N GLU A 168 -1.32 -3.81 -14.69
CA GLU A 168 -1.47 -4.89 -13.68
C GLU A 168 -1.12 -4.45 -12.25
N ILE A 169 -0.29 -3.41 -12.12
CA ILE A 169 0.15 -2.83 -10.84
C ILE A 169 -0.73 -1.68 -10.33
N ASP A 170 -1.72 -1.23 -11.12
CA ASP A 170 -2.56 -0.10 -10.71
C ASP A 170 -3.51 -0.52 -9.58
N THR A 171 -3.61 0.30 -8.54
CA THR A 171 -4.56 0.19 -7.43
C THR A 171 -5.63 1.26 -7.54
N LEU A 172 -6.76 1.10 -6.83
CA LEU A 172 -7.81 2.12 -6.81
C LEU A 172 -7.26 3.47 -6.33
N ARG A 173 -6.35 3.46 -5.36
CA ARG A 173 -5.67 4.68 -4.89
C ARG A 173 -4.93 5.39 -6.04
N HIS A 174 -4.19 4.65 -6.89
CA HIS A 174 -3.54 5.23 -8.08
C HIS A 174 -4.55 5.84 -9.04
N LEU A 175 -5.68 5.17 -9.27
CA LEU A 175 -6.74 5.66 -10.14
C LEU A 175 -7.35 6.96 -9.60
N ILE A 176 -7.68 7.01 -8.31
CA ILE A 176 -8.25 8.20 -7.67
C ILE A 176 -7.24 9.36 -7.67
N MET A 177 -5.95 9.09 -7.46
CA MET A 177 -4.90 10.11 -7.56
C MET A 177 -4.82 10.71 -8.97
N LYS A 178 -4.81 9.86 -10.02
CA LYS A 178 -4.85 10.32 -11.43
C LYS A 178 -6.10 11.16 -11.70
N LEU A 179 -7.24 10.73 -11.16
CA LEU A 179 -8.50 11.44 -11.30
C LEU A 179 -8.46 12.81 -10.61
N ALA A 180 -7.93 12.89 -9.40
CA ALA A 180 -7.80 14.16 -8.67
C ALA A 180 -6.87 15.15 -9.38
N VAL A 181 -5.75 14.67 -9.95
CA VAL A 181 -4.84 15.49 -10.76
C VAL A 181 -5.55 16.01 -12.01
N PHE A 182 -6.30 15.17 -12.69
CA PHE A 182 -7.08 15.56 -13.86
C PHE A 182 -8.18 16.60 -13.52
N LEU A 183 -8.92 16.40 -12.43
CA LEU A 183 -9.94 17.34 -11.97
C LEU A 183 -9.34 18.71 -11.61
N LYS A 184 -8.13 18.72 -11.05
CA LYS A 184 -7.37 19.96 -10.84
C LYS A 184 -7.06 20.66 -12.17
N GLU A 185 -6.63 19.94 -13.20
CA GLU A 185 -6.41 20.50 -14.55
C GLU A 185 -7.71 21.07 -15.18
N CYS A 186 -8.86 20.49 -14.81
CA CYS A 186 -10.19 20.99 -15.17
C CYS A 186 -10.67 22.19 -14.29
N GLY A 187 -9.83 22.73 -13.42
CA GLY A 187 -10.13 23.87 -12.55
C GLY A 187 -10.77 23.51 -11.20
N ASN A 188 -10.77 22.24 -10.82
CA ASN A 188 -11.33 21.76 -9.57
C ASN A 188 -10.23 21.22 -8.64
N GLU A 189 -9.80 22.03 -7.69
CA GLU A 189 -8.68 21.69 -6.78
C GLU A 189 -9.14 20.93 -5.52
N GLU A 190 -10.44 20.78 -5.26
CA GLU A 190 -10.94 20.15 -4.04
C GLU A 190 -10.41 18.72 -3.84
N PRO A 191 -10.49 17.79 -4.82
CA PRO A 191 -10.01 16.42 -4.63
C PRO A 191 -8.50 16.34 -4.34
N ILE A 192 -7.69 17.15 -5.04
CA ILE A 192 -6.23 17.11 -4.83
C ILE A 192 -5.83 17.75 -3.49
N ASN A 193 -6.58 18.74 -3.01
CA ASN A 193 -6.33 19.37 -1.72
C ASN A 193 -6.70 18.43 -0.56
N LEU A 194 -7.75 17.62 -0.72
CA LEU A 194 -8.13 16.59 0.25
C LEU A 194 -7.03 15.50 0.33
N ILE A 195 -6.52 15.04 -0.81
CA ILE A 195 -5.41 14.08 -0.84
C ILE A 195 -4.14 14.66 -0.17
N LYS A 196 -3.84 15.94 -0.37
CA LYS A 196 -2.72 16.63 0.28
C LYS A 196 -2.91 16.82 1.78
N ASN A 197 -4.15 16.94 2.24
CA ASN A 197 -4.51 17.14 3.64
C ASN A 197 -4.78 15.82 4.38
N GLU A 198 -4.41 14.68 3.77
CA GLU A 198 -4.46 13.34 4.39
C GLU A 198 -5.87 12.93 4.88
N THR A 199 -6.92 13.36 4.20
CA THR A 199 -8.28 12.93 4.49
C THR A 199 -8.51 11.50 4.00
N ASP A 200 -9.43 10.79 4.66
CA ASP A 200 -9.82 9.41 4.35
C ASP A 200 -9.95 9.18 2.83
N TYR A 201 -9.24 8.20 2.35
CA TYR A 201 -9.21 7.78 0.95
C TYR A 201 -10.61 7.52 0.38
N ARG A 202 -11.53 6.92 1.14
CA ARG A 202 -12.92 6.66 0.73
C ARG A 202 -13.72 7.96 0.56
N PHE A 203 -13.48 8.93 1.42
CA PHE A 203 -14.06 10.27 1.28
C PHE A 203 -13.58 10.95 -0.01
N ASN A 204 -12.33 10.73 -0.40
CA ASN A 204 -11.79 11.23 -1.66
C ASN A 204 -12.47 10.59 -2.89
N ILE A 205 -12.95 9.36 -2.81
CA ILE A 205 -13.75 8.73 -3.87
C ILE A 205 -15.05 9.50 -4.07
N ASP A 206 -15.81 9.72 -2.99
CA ASP A 206 -17.12 10.40 -3.05
C ASP A 206 -16.98 11.84 -3.57
N VAL A 207 -15.97 12.57 -3.11
CA VAL A 207 -15.69 13.93 -3.58
C VAL A 207 -15.24 13.92 -5.04
N SER A 208 -14.43 12.97 -5.47
CA SER A 208 -14.00 12.85 -6.86
C SER A 208 -15.17 12.53 -7.79
N VAL A 209 -16.06 11.61 -7.40
CA VAL A 209 -17.28 11.28 -8.14
C VAL A 209 -18.24 12.48 -8.21
N HIS A 210 -18.43 13.18 -7.09
CA HIS A 210 -19.24 14.39 -7.06
C HIS A 210 -18.72 15.46 -8.04
N ASN A 211 -17.41 15.64 -8.10
CA ASN A 211 -16.79 16.62 -8.99
C ASN A 211 -16.80 16.18 -10.47
N LEU A 212 -16.75 14.87 -10.75
CA LEU A 212 -16.99 14.33 -12.10
C LEU A 212 -18.38 14.70 -12.63
N ARG A 213 -19.41 14.58 -11.77
CA ARG A 213 -20.80 14.97 -12.15
C ARG A 213 -20.93 16.45 -12.51
N LYS A 214 -20.22 17.32 -11.79
CA LYS A 214 -20.27 18.78 -12.02
C LYS A 214 -19.56 19.20 -13.30
N THR A 215 -18.49 18.52 -13.65
CA THR A 215 -17.62 18.89 -14.78
C THR A 215 -18.06 18.29 -16.10
N GLY A 216 -18.99 17.32 -16.12
CA GLY A 216 -19.45 16.65 -17.36
C GLY A 216 -18.32 15.89 -18.07
N VAL A 217 -17.37 15.35 -17.31
CA VAL A 217 -16.22 14.62 -17.83
C VAL A 217 -16.62 13.28 -18.41
N THR A 218 -16.05 12.91 -19.56
CA THR A 218 -16.10 11.52 -20.05
C THR A 218 -14.96 10.73 -19.44
N VAL A 219 -15.27 9.61 -18.76
CA VAL A 219 -14.29 8.68 -18.19
C VAL A 219 -14.00 7.55 -19.16
N ILE A 220 -12.75 7.38 -19.56
CA ILE A 220 -12.30 6.29 -20.42
C ILE A 220 -11.37 5.38 -19.64
N ILE A 221 -11.76 4.10 -19.52
CA ILE A 221 -10.97 3.04 -18.91
C ILE A 221 -10.48 2.09 -20.00
N ASP A 222 -9.20 2.16 -20.30
CA ASP A 222 -8.57 1.34 -21.33
C ASP A 222 -7.87 0.12 -20.72
N ASP A 223 -7.95 -1.03 -21.38
CA ASP A 223 -7.34 -2.31 -20.97
C ASP A 223 -7.83 -2.85 -19.59
N LEU A 224 -9.12 -2.70 -19.25
CA LEU A 224 -9.67 -3.14 -17.95
C LEU A 224 -9.39 -4.62 -17.63
N HIS A 225 -9.23 -5.49 -18.62
CA HIS A 225 -8.86 -6.91 -18.43
C HIS A 225 -7.48 -7.11 -17.76
N LYS A 226 -6.63 -6.09 -17.72
CA LYS A 226 -5.33 -6.10 -17.00
C LYS A 226 -5.49 -5.79 -15.50
N CYS A 227 -6.69 -5.34 -15.09
CA CYS A 227 -6.94 -4.97 -13.70
C CYS A 227 -6.79 -6.19 -12.77
N ARG A 228 -6.05 -6.01 -11.67
CA ARG A 228 -5.86 -7.01 -10.62
C ARG A 228 -6.50 -6.59 -9.29
N ASP A 229 -6.76 -5.30 -9.16
CA ASP A 229 -7.39 -4.74 -7.97
C ASP A 229 -8.92 -4.83 -8.10
N PRO A 230 -9.62 -5.65 -7.28
CA PRO A 230 -11.07 -5.77 -7.33
C PRO A 230 -11.79 -4.47 -6.95
N GLU A 231 -11.15 -3.57 -6.20
CA GLU A 231 -11.73 -2.27 -5.85
C GLU A 231 -11.85 -1.35 -7.07
N ILE A 232 -10.91 -1.41 -8.04
CA ILE A 232 -11.06 -0.69 -9.31
C ILE A 232 -12.27 -1.21 -10.08
N ILE A 233 -12.46 -2.54 -10.11
CA ILE A 233 -13.59 -3.15 -10.81
C ILE A 233 -14.90 -2.69 -10.17
N SER A 234 -14.99 -2.74 -8.83
CA SER A 234 -16.15 -2.27 -8.08
C SER A 234 -16.42 -0.78 -8.33
N PHE A 235 -15.39 0.06 -8.28
CA PHE A 235 -15.51 1.49 -8.56
C PHE A 235 -16.05 1.78 -9.97
N VAL A 236 -15.53 1.08 -10.99
CA VAL A 236 -16.01 1.23 -12.37
C VAL A 236 -17.46 0.75 -12.51
N GLN A 237 -17.84 -0.32 -11.80
CA GLN A 237 -19.23 -0.81 -11.75
C GLN A 237 -20.15 0.23 -11.12
N ASP A 238 -19.75 0.82 -9.99
CA ASP A 238 -20.52 1.84 -9.29
C ASP A 238 -20.71 3.07 -10.17
N LEU A 239 -19.68 3.54 -10.88
CA LEU A 239 -19.78 4.64 -11.83
C LEU A 239 -20.83 4.39 -12.92
N VAL A 240 -20.90 3.17 -13.43
CA VAL A 240 -21.84 2.81 -14.51
C VAL A 240 -23.26 2.65 -13.98
N LEU A 241 -23.43 2.04 -12.79
CA LEU A 241 -24.74 1.67 -12.23
C LEU A 241 -25.44 2.82 -11.51
N THR A 242 -24.65 3.65 -10.81
CA THR A 242 -25.20 4.67 -9.89
C THR A 242 -25.08 6.10 -10.44
N GLU A 243 -24.29 6.31 -11.52
CA GLU A 243 -23.92 7.62 -12.00
C GLU A 243 -24.33 7.89 -13.46
N PRO A 244 -25.62 7.91 -13.78
CA PRO A 244 -26.10 8.06 -15.18
C PRO A 244 -25.67 9.36 -15.86
N LYS A 245 -25.22 10.37 -15.10
CA LYS A 245 -24.72 11.65 -15.65
C LYS A 245 -23.24 11.64 -16.01
N ILE A 246 -22.50 10.59 -15.68
CA ILE A 246 -21.09 10.46 -16.00
C ILE A 246 -20.97 9.52 -17.20
N GLN A 247 -20.43 10.01 -18.32
CA GLN A 247 -20.18 9.15 -19.47
C GLN A 247 -18.99 8.24 -19.21
N VAL A 248 -19.18 6.91 -19.35
CA VAL A 248 -18.12 5.92 -19.12
C VAL A 248 -17.92 5.07 -20.38
N LYS A 249 -16.69 5.02 -20.89
CA LYS A 249 -16.30 4.19 -22.03
C LYS A 249 -15.22 3.20 -21.56
N ILE A 250 -15.44 1.92 -21.75
CA ILE A 250 -14.58 0.86 -21.25
C ILE A 250 -14.06 0.00 -22.38
N ILE A 251 -12.77 -0.28 -22.40
CA ILE A 251 -12.16 -1.29 -23.26
C ILE A 251 -11.72 -2.47 -22.42
N SER A 252 -12.18 -3.67 -22.80
CA SER A 252 -11.67 -4.92 -22.24
C SER A 252 -11.66 -6.03 -23.29
N ARG A 253 -10.83 -7.05 -23.11
CA ARG A 253 -10.90 -8.29 -23.88
C ARG A 253 -11.90 -9.25 -23.24
N ASP A 254 -11.88 -9.30 -21.91
CA ASP A 254 -12.76 -10.17 -21.14
C ASP A 254 -14.15 -9.55 -21.01
N PRO A 255 -15.20 -10.38 -20.90
CA PRO A 255 -16.54 -9.89 -20.63
C PRO A 255 -16.54 -9.01 -19.38
N LEU A 256 -17.29 -7.91 -19.41
CA LEU A 256 -17.50 -7.13 -18.21
C LEU A 256 -18.17 -8.00 -17.14
N PRO A 257 -17.68 -7.96 -15.90
CA PRO A 257 -18.35 -8.63 -14.78
C PRO A 257 -19.70 -7.97 -14.42
N VAL A 258 -20.06 -6.87 -15.10
CA VAL A 258 -21.31 -6.13 -14.91
C VAL A 258 -22.30 -6.48 -16.02
N ARG A 259 -23.41 -7.11 -15.67
CA ARG A 259 -24.59 -7.22 -16.52
C ARG A 259 -25.52 -6.06 -16.18
N SER A 260 -25.61 -5.07 -17.04
CA SER A 260 -26.55 -3.96 -16.90
C SER A 260 -27.10 -3.61 -18.27
N ASP A 261 -28.41 -3.42 -18.34
CA ASP A 261 -29.10 -2.94 -19.56
C ASP A 261 -28.68 -1.48 -19.90
N SER A 262 -28.00 -0.80 -19.00
CA SER A 262 -27.50 0.55 -19.19
C SER A 262 -26.15 0.63 -19.94
N ILE A 263 -25.51 -0.50 -20.27
CA ILE A 263 -24.24 -0.51 -21.01
C ILE A 263 -24.44 -1.04 -22.41
N TYR A 264 -24.16 -0.20 -23.42
CA TYR A 264 -24.11 -0.64 -24.81
C TYR A 264 -22.81 -1.41 -25.07
N THR A 265 -22.90 -2.64 -25.53
CA THR A 265 -21.75 -3.46 -25.90
C THR A 265 -21.43 -3.31 -27.38
N LEU A 266 -20.33 -2.65 -27.70
CA LEU A 266 -19.81 -2.50 -29.07
C LEU A 266 -18.73 -3.58 -29.33
N ARG A 267 -19.07 -4.54 -30.20
CA ARG A 267 -18.11 -5.56 -30.66
C ARG A 267 -17.42 -5.09 -31.93
N LEU A 268 -16.12 -4.73 -31.83
CA LEU A 268 -15.37 -4.15 -32.95
C LEU A 268 -14.81 -5.24 -33.85
N GLY A 269 -15.21 -5.22 -35.13
CA GLY A 269 -14.75 -6.10 -36.20
C GLY A 269 -13.60 -5.52 -37.03
N GLY A 270 -13.22 -6.17 -38.14
CA GLY A 270 -12.26 -5.63 -39.12
C GLY A 270 -12.77 -4.33 -39.79
N LEU A 271 -11.89 -3.61 -40.45
CA LEU A 271 -12.28 -2.51 -41.35
C LEU A 271 -13.02 -3.07 -42.56
N ASP A 272 -13.89 -2.30 -43.14
CA ASP A 272 -14.43 -2.60 -44.45
C ASP A 272 -13.36 -2.53 -45.55
N MET A 273 -13.66 -3.05 -46.73
CA MET A 273 -12.73 -3.12 -47.86
C MET A 273 -12.20 -1.75 -48.29
N THR A 274 -13.04 -0.72 -48.31
CA THR A 274 -12.65 0.63 -48.70
C THR A 274 -11.71 1.26 -47.70
N SER A 275 -12.02 1.13 -46.41
CA SER A 275 -11.20 1.61 -45.32
C SER A 275 -9.88 0.84 -45.20
N ALA A 276 -9.89 -0.48 -45.47
CA ALA A 276 -8.70 -1.30 -45.51
C ALA A 276 -7.74 -0.86 -46.63
N SER A 277 -8.27 -0.58 -47.81
CA SER A 277 -7.51 -0.07 -48.98
C SER A 277 -6.92 1.32 -48.69
N GLU A 278 -7.69 2.20 -48.02
CA GLU A 278 -7.20 3.50 -47.61
C GLU A 278 -6.06 3.41 -46.60
N LEU A 279 -6.14 2.42 -45.71
CA LEU A 279 -5.08 2.19 -44.68
C LEU A 279 -3.81 1.61 -45.32
N LEU A 280 -3.95 0.70 -46.28
CA LEU A 280 -2.87 0.06 -47.02
C LEU A 280 -2.04 1.03 -47.87
N GLY A 281 -2.73 1.97 -48.57
CA GLY A 281 -2.11 2.86 -49.56
C GLY A 281 -2.16 2.27 -50.97
N HIS A 282 -1.61 3.00 -51.96
CA HIS A 282 -1.81 2.70 -53.42
C HIS A 282 -0.87 1.63 -54.02
N GLU A 283 0.02 0.98 -53.27
CA GLU A 283 1.10 0.14 -53.81
C GLU A 283 0.87 -1.37 -53.77
N ALA A 284 -0.27 -1.82 -53.22
CA ALA A 284 -0.55 -3.25 -53.07
C ALA A 284 -1.92 -3.64 -53.60
N ASP A 285 -2.07 -4.93 -54.00
CA ASP A 285 -3.37 -5.50 -54.35
C ASP A 285 -4.27 -5.60 -53.13
N SER A 286 -5.13 -4.57 -52.97
CA SER A 286 -5.93 -4.35 -51.76
C SER A 286 -6.93 -5.48 -51.47
N GLU A 287 -7.38 -6.21 -52.55
CA GLU A 287 -8.34 -7.28 -52.41
C GLU A 287 -7.72 -8.55 -51.80
N ASP A 288 -6.52 -8.92 -52.25
CA ASP A 288 -5.78 -10.04 -51.64
C ASP A 288 -5.36 -9.76 -50.19
N VAL A 289 -4.88 -8.54 -49.90
CA VAL A 289 -4.53 -8.17 -48.53
C VAL A 289 -5.75 -8.18 -47.63
N PHE A 290 -6.89 -7.69 -48.10
CA PHE A 290 -8.12 -7.72 -47.31
C PHE A 290 -8.57 -9.17 -47.04
N ARG A 291 -8.54 -10.04 -48.06
CA ARG A 291 -8.88 -11.45 -47.88
C ARG A 291 -8.01 -12.17 -46.86
N ILE A 292 -6.71 -11.87 -46.81
CA ILE A 292 -5.74 -12.44 -45.87
C ILE A 292 -5.91 -11.87 -44.45
N THR A 293 -6.06 -10.56 -44.31
CA THR A 293 -6.10 -9.85 -43.02
C THR A 293 -7.51 -9.78 -42.41
N GLY A 294 -8.56 -10.04 -43.19
CA GLY A 294 -9.96 -9.85 -42.78
C GLY A 294 -10.25 -8.39 -42.36
N GLY A 295 -9.54 -7.42 -42.95
CA GLY A 295 -9.67 -6.01 -42.58
C GLY A 295 -9.03 -5.65 -41.24
N HIS A 296 -8.16 -6.48 -40.67
CA HIS A 296 -7.55 -6.24 -39.37
C HIS A 296 -6.47 -5.14 -39.44
N PRO A 297 -6.65 -3.96 -38.80
CA PRO A 297 -5.80 -2.78 -39.04
C PRO A 297 -4.30 -2.99 -38.76
N LEU A 298 -3.96 -3.67 -37.67
CA LEU A 298 -2.56 -3.95 -37.35
C LEU A 298 -1.92 -4.88 -38.38
N MET A 299 -2.63 -5.92 -38.82
CA MET A 299 -2.16 -6.85 -39.86
C MET A 299 -1.97 -6.14 -41.20
N ILE A 300 -2.88 -5.25 -41.59
CA ILE A 300 -2.77 -4.43 -42.80
C ILE A 300 -1.50 -3.56 -42.76
N LYS A 301 -1.23 -2.89 -41.60
CA LYS A 301 -0.04 -2.05 -41.46
C LYS A 301 1.25 -2.88 -41.53
N LEU A 302 1.31 -4.00 -40.82
CA LEU A 302 2.45 -4.91 -40.88
C LEU A 302 2.68 -5.46 -42.28
N PHE A 303 1.62 -5.82 -42.96
CA PHE A 303 1.70 -6.25 -44.35
C PHE A 303 2.22 -5.14 -45.28
N SER A 304 1.69 -3.93 -45.16
CA SER A 304 2.15 -2.77 -45.93
C SER A 304 3.64 -2.48 -45.77
N SER A 305 4.15 -2.54 -44.55
CA SER A 305 5.56 -2.26 -44.23
C SER A 305 6.52 -3.34 -44.75
N LEU A 306 6.02 -4.56 -44.96
CA LEU A 306 6.80 -5.71 -45.41
C LEU A 306 6.59 -6.08 -46.88
N TYR A 307 5.64 -5.41 -47.56
CA TYR A 307 5.32 -5.63 -48.96
C TYR A 307 6.57 -5.42 -49.81
N GLY A 308 6.96 -6.46 -50.55
CA GLY A 308 8.19 -6.49 -51.35
C GLY A 308 9.41 -7.14 -50.66
N ARG A 309 9.46 -7.31 -49.35
CA ARG A 309 10.51 -8.06 -48.66
C ARG A 309 10.16 -9.55 -48.52
N VAL A 310 8.87 -9.91 -48.48
CA VAL A 310 8.38 -11.28 -48.29
C VAL A 310 7.58 -11.72 -49.51
N LYS A 311 8.25 -12.43 -50.43
CA LYS A 311 7.60 -13.05 -51.62
C LYS A 311 7.36 -14.52 -51.29
N ASN A 312 6.14 -15.00 -51.41
CA ASN A 312 5.72 -16.42 -51.30
C ASN A 312 5.52 -16.97 -49.87
N VAL A 313 4.76 -16.30 -49.02
CA VAL A 313 4.44 -16.79 -47.67
C VAL A 313 3.08 -17.48 -47.63
N ASP A 314 2.99 -18.68 -47.02
CA ASP A 314 1.70 -19.31 -46.69
C ASP A 314 1.06 -18.68 -45.45
N TRP A 315 0.07 -17.83 -45.67
CA TRP A 315 -0.58 -16.96 -44.67
C TRP A 315 -1.61 -17.67 -43.76
N ARG A 316 -1.62 -19.00 -43.70
CA ARG A 316 -2.67 -19.77 -43.02
C ARG A 316 -2.60 -19.77 -41.49
N SER A 317 -1.48 -19.43 -40.91
CA SER A 317 -1.37 -19.25 -39.43
C SER A 317 -0.64 -17.96 -39.05
N LYS A 318 -1.16 -17.26 -38.01
CA LYS A 318 -0.59 -16.00 -37.53
C LYS A 318 0.83 -16.15 -37.00
N SER A 319 1.11 -17.23 -36.28
CA SER A 319 2.43 -17.54 -35.72
C SER A 319 3.44 -17.91 -36.80
N PHE A 320 3.02 -18.62 -37.85
CA PHE A 320 3.87 -18.95 -38.97
C PHE A 320 4.28 -17.68 -39.74
N LEU A 321 3.31 -16.80 -40.00
CA LEU A 321 3.57 -15.52 -40.64
C LEU A 321 4.60 -14.67 -39.88
N PHE A 322 4.44 -14.54 -38.54
CA PHE A 322 5.37 -13.77 -37.73
C PHE A 322 6.78 -14.38 -37.71
N ARG A 323 6.90 -15.70 -37.72
CA ARG A 323 8.19 -16.39 -37.80
C ARG A 323 8.91 -16.08 -39.10
N GLU A 324 8.24 -16.20 -40.24
CA GLU A 324 8.78 -15.82 -41.55
C GLU A 324 9.18 -14.34 -41.63
N ILE A 325 8.39 -13.47 -40.99
CA ILE A 325 8.71 -12.05 -40.86
C ILE A 325 9.97 -11.83 -40.04
N LEU A 326 10.06 -12.45 -38.87
CA LEU A 326 11.22 -12.30 -37.96
C LEU A 326 12.50 -12.86 -38.62
N ASP A 327 12.39 -14.00 -39.31
CA ASP A 327 13.51 -14.61 -40.02
C ASP A 327 14.00 -13.74 -41.19
N ALA A 328 13.09 -13.00 -41.84
CA ALA A 328 13.40 -12.08 -42.94
C ALA A 328 14.00 -10.72 -42.45
N LEU A 329 13.82 -10.33 -41.19
CA LEU A 329 14.27 -9.06 -40.63
C LEU A 329 15.76 -9.01 -40.25
N GLY A 330 16.44 -10.16 -40.28
CA GLY A 330 17.82 -10.29 -39.86
C GLY A 330 18.01 -10.43 -38.33
N LYS A 331 19.17 -10.97 -37.95
CA LYS A 331 19.41 -11.42 -36.55
C LYS A 331 19.33 -10.30 -35.51
N ASN A 332 19.91 -9.13 -35.80
CA ASN A 332 19.96 -8.03 -34.82
C ASN A 332 18.57 -7.50 -34.46
N LEU A 333 17.72 -7.28 -35.46
CA LEU A 333 16.36 -6.77 -35.24
C LEU A 333 15.49 -7.85 -34.54
N SER A 334 15.62 -9.09 -34.95
CA SER A 334 14.93 -10.22 -34.34
C SER A 334 15.33 -10.35 -32.86
N GLU A 335 16.60 -10.26 -32.49
CA GLU A 335 17.09 -10.31 -31.11
C GLU A 335 16.53 -9.16 -30.26
N VAL A 336 16.54 -7.93 -30.77
CA VAL A 336 15.95 -6.77 -30.09
C VAL A 336 14.45 -6.96 -29.84
N LEU A 337 13.70 -7.45 -30.83
CA LEU A 337 12.27 -7.72 -30.65
C LEU A 337 12.03 -8.84 -29.63
N HIS A 338 12.83 -9.91 -29.64
CA HIS A 338 12.76 -10.96 -28.64
C HIS A 338 12.99 -10.41 -27.22
N ASN A 339 14.06 -9.66 -27.00
CA ASN A 339 14.38 -9.05 -25.71
C ASN A 339 13.26 -8.12 -25.22
N LEU A 340 12.72 -7.26 -26.09
CA LEU A 340 11.64 -6.34 -25.76
C LEU A 340 10.29 -7.01 -25.50
N SER A 341 10.06 -8.21 -26.02
CA SER A 341 8.81 -8.95 -25.83
C SER A 341 8.56 -9.36 -24.37
N PHE A 342 9.58 -9.35 -23.54
CA PHE A 342 9.49 -9.71 -22.12
C PHE A 342 8.91 -8.60 -21.24
N PHE A 343 8.99 -7.33 -21.65
CA PHE A 343 8.47 -6.22 -20.84
C PHE A 343 6.95 -6.09 -20.97
N ARG A 344 6.28 -6.01 -19.82
CA ARG A 344 4.80 -5.94 -19.76
C ARG A 344 4.23 -4.56 -20.10
N GLY A 345 5.06 -3.54 -20.10
CA GLY A 345 4.69 -2.15 -20.34
C GLY A 345 5.72 -1.38 -21.13
N ASP A 346 5.65 -0.06 -21.02
CA ASP A 346 6.65 0.83 -21.58
C ASP A 346 7.95 0.67 -20.79
N VAL A 347 9.08 0.58 -21.49
CA VAL A 347 10.42 0.44 -20.91
C VAL A 347 11.29 1.61 -21.37
N LEU A 348 12.17 2.09 -20.49
CA LEU A 348 13.13 3.12 -20.87
C LEU A 348 14.27 2.53 -21.73
N ILE A 349 14.75 3.31 -22.68
CA ILE A 349 15.91 2.89 -23.52
C ILE A 349 17.11 2.55 -22.63
N ASP A 350 17.38 3.39 -21.63
CA ASP A 350 18.48 3.19 -20.69
C ASP A 350 18.36 1.90 -19.87
N GLU A 351 17.12 1.45 -19.56
CA GLU A 351 16.87 0.16 -18.91
C GLU A 351 17.22 -1.00 -19.84
N VAL A 352 16.76 -0.93 -21.09
CA VAL A 352 17.07 -1.95 -22.10
C VAL A 352 18.59 -2.06 -22.31
N ASP A 353 19.26 -0.93 -22.46
CA ASP A 353 20.73 -0.87 -22.62
C ASP A 353 21.48 -1.40 -21.39
N SER A 354 20.95 -1.16 -20.19
CA SER A 354 21.54 -1.68 -18.93
C SER A 354 21.39 -3.18 -18.78
N ILE A 355 20.25 -3.75 -19.25
CA ILE A 355 19.93 -5.17 -19.13
C ILE A 355 20.59 -6.00 -20.23
N PHE A 356 20.55 -5.53 -21.48
CA PHE A 356 20.95 -6.31 -22.66
C PHE A 356 22.26 -5.82 -23.31
N GLY A 357 22.79 -4.69 -22.89
CA GLY A 357 23.91 -4.00 -23.55
C GLY A 357 23.39 -2.93 -24.53
N ARG A 358 24.23 -2.00 -24.90
CA ARG A 358 23.86 -0.91 -25.80
C ARG A 358 23.29 -1.46 -27.10
N SER A 359 22.00 -1.16 -27.30
CA SER A 359 21.31 -1.45 -28.55
C SER A 359 21.78 -0.48 -29.64
N ASP A 360 21.91 -0.97 -30.87
CA ASP A 360 22.12 -0.10 -32.01
C ASP A 360 20.82 0.69 -32.27
N HIS A 361 20.87 2.01 -32.04
CA HIS A 361 19.70 2.89 -32.24
C HIS A 361 19.10 2.78 -33.65
N SER A 362 19.90 2.47 -34.66
CA SER A 362 19.39 2.27 -36.03
C SER A 362 18.46 1.06 -36.13
N VAL A 363 18.71 0.02 -35.36
CA VAL A 363 17.85 -1.19 -35.30
C VAL A 363 16.51 -0.87 -34.60
N LEU A 364 16.56 -0.04 -33.57
CA LEU A 364 15.34 0.41 -32.88
C LEU A 364 14.50 1.33 -33.79
N GLU A 365 15.11 2.25 -34.53
CA GLU A 365 14.45 3.09 -35.52
C GLU A 365 13.83 2.26 -36.67
N GLU A 366 14.54 1.22 -37.12
CA GLU A 366 13.99 0.28 -38.11
C GLU A 366 12.76 -0.46 -37.56
N ALA A 367 12.83 -0.91 -36.31
CA ALA A 367 11.68 -1.57 -35.65
C ALA A 367 10.46 -0.63 -35.52
N GLU A 368 10.68 0.65 -35.26
CA GLU A 368 9.61 1.66 -35.24
C GLU A 368 9.05 1.92 -36.63
N TYR A 369 9.90 2.11 -37.63
CA TYR A 369 9.50 2.29 -39.03
C TYR A 369 8.63 1.12 -39.54
N LEU A 370 9.01 -0.10 -39.18
CA LEU A 370 8.24 -1.31 -39.48
C LEU A 370 6.97 -1.48 -38.67
N GLY A 371 6.75 -0.65 -37.62
CA GLY A 371 5.54 -0.65 -36.81
C GLY A 371 5.50 -1.67 -35.69
N PHE A 372 6.61 -2.32 -35.35
CA PHE A 372 6.75 -3.24 -34.22
C PHE A 372 6.81 -2.50 -32.88
N LEU A 373 7.49 -1.36 -32.86
CA LEU A 373 7.71 -0.53 -31.69
C LEU A 373 7.09 0.85 -31.88
N ARG A 374 7.03 1.60 -30.79
CA ARG A 374 6.73 3.05 -30.79
C ARG A 374 7.65 3.72 -29.78
N PHE A 375 8.23 4.85 -30.17
CA PHE A 375 8.97 5.70 -29.28
C PHE A 375 8.11 6.85 -28.80
N ARG A 376 8.22 7.16 -27.52
CA ARG A 376 7.70 8.39 -26.92
C ARG A 376 8.71 8.89 -25.91
N GLU A 377 9.30 10.04 -26.18
CA GLU A 377 10.36 10.59 -25.34
C GLU A 377 11.54 9.60 -25.23
N ASN A 378 11.82 9.03 -24.07
CA ASN A 378 12.85 8.02 -23.86
C ASN A 378 12.26 6.62 -23.57
N LYS A 379 11.02 6.35 -23.99
CA LYS A 379 10.30 5.08 -23.74
C LYS A 379 10.02 4.32 -25.02
N ILE A 380 10.23 3.02 -24.94
CA ILE A 380 9.87 2.05 -25.98
C ILE A 380 8.57 1.36 -25.56
N THR A 381 7.64 1.30 -26.50
CA THR A 381 6.37 0.57 -26.33
C THR A 381 6.26 -0.45 -27.45
N MET A 382 6.10 -1.72 -27.11
CA MET A 382 5.72 -2.79 -28.05
C MET A 382 4.22 -3.05 -27.96
N SER A 383 3.55 -3.25 -29.11
CA SER A 383 2.12 -3.62 -29.06
C SER A 383 1.95 -4.99 -28.41
N ASP A 384 0.90 -5.16 -27.58
CA ASP A 384 0.69 -6.43 -26.85
C ASP A 384 0.58 -7.64 -27.80
N PHE A 385 0.02 -7.44 -28.99
CA PHE A 385 -0.08 -8.51 -29.99
C PHE A 385 1.29 -8.96 -30.50
N VAL A 386 2.15 -8.01 -30.89
CA VAL A 386 3.52 -8.32 -31.32
C VAL A 386 4.28 -8.97 -30.19
N ARG A 387 4.15 -8.44 -29.00
CA ARG A 387 4.80 -8.94 -27.78
C ARG A 387 4.42 -10.39 -27.51
N GLU A 388 3.13 -10.72 -27.49
CA GLU A 388 2.66 -12.09 -27.20
C GLU A 388 3.21 -13.08 -28.24
N VAL A 389 3.13 -12.77 -29.53
CA VAL A 389 3.61 -13.66 -30.59
C VAL A 389 5.14 -13.85 -30.52
N VAL A 390 5.89 -12.74 -30.36
CA VAL A 390 7.37 -12.81 -30.30
C VAL A 390 7.83 -13.53 -29.01
N TYR A 391 7.17 -13.26 -27.88
CA TYR A 391 7.46 -13.93 -26.63
C TYR A 391 7.27 -15.46 -26.73
N ASP A 392 6.14 -15.90 -27.36
CA ASP A 392 5.87 -17.34 -27.52
C ASP A 392 6.90 -18.06 -28.39
N MET A 393 7.51 -17.35 -29.33
CA MET A 393 8.53 -17.87 -30.25
C MET A 393 9.95 -17.90 -29.65
N THR A 394 10.16 -17.32 -28.48
CA THR A 394 11.49 -17.24 -27.85
C THR A 394 11.81 -18.49 -27.04
N ASP A 395 12.95 -19.11 -27.29
CA ASP A 395 13.38 -20.37 -26.62
C ASP A 395 14.08 -20.12 -25.28
N ALA A 396 14.88 -19.05 -25.13
CA ALA A 396 15.71 -18.77 -23.96
C ALA A 396 14.96 -17.97 -22.85
N LYS A 397 13.69 -18.30 -22.58
CA LYS A 397 12.84 -17.50 -21.69
C LYS A 397 13.40 -17.35 -20.29
N HIS A 398 13.89 -18.42 -19.70
CA HIS A 398 14.38 -18.41 -18.31
C HIS A 398 15.59 -17.48 -18.09
N ASP A 399 16.54 -17.48 -19.03
CA ASP A 399 17.73 -16.65 -18.95
C ASP A 399 17.39 -15.16 -19.06
N ILE A 400 16.55 -14.80 -20.03
CA ILE A 400 16.11 -13.42 -20.25
C ILE A 400 15.33 -12.90 -19.02
N HIS A 401 14.40 -13.68 -18.49
CA HIS A 401 13.72 -13.35 -17.25
C HIS A 401 14.71 -13.16 -16.08
N GLY A 402 15.72 -14.01 -15.97
CA GLY A 402 16.75 -13.91 -14.93
C GLY A 402 17.58 -12.62 -15.01
N ARG A 403 17.92 -12.16 -16.22
CA ARG A 403 18.64 -10.90 -16.46
C ARG A 403 17.78 -9.69 -16.10
N ILE A 404 16.55 -9.64 -16.56
CA ILE A 404 15.60 -8.54 -16.26
C ILE A 404 15.33 -8.48 -14.76
N ALA A 405 15.10 -9.62 -14.10
CA ALA A 405 14.91 -9.68 -12.65
C ALA A 405 16.11 -9.12 -11.89
N SER A 406 17.33 -9.46 -12.32
CA SER A 406 18.57 -8.99 -11.68
C SER A 406 18.67 -7.46 -11.72
N TYR A 407 18.22 -6.81 -12.77
CA TYR A 407 18.18 -5.36 -12.87
C TYR A 407 17.14 -4.73 -11.95
N TYR A 408 15.89 -5.17 -12.06
CA TYR A 408 14.78 -4.54 -11.34
C TYR A 408 14.83 -4.77 -9.82
N LEU A 409 15.28 -5.95 -9.35
CA LEU A 409 15.40 -6.26 -7.92
C LEU A 409 16.53 -5.51 -7.19
N GLN A 410 17.39 -4.78 -7.90
CA GLN A 410 18.39 -3.88 -7.28
C GLN A 410 17.75 -2.54 -6.83
N SER A 411 16.62 -2.19 -7.36
CA SER A 411 15.94 -0.93 -7.03
C SER A 411 15.09 -1.08 -5.76
N GLU A 412 15.05 -0.05 -4.94
CA GLU A 412 14.15 0.03 -3.77
C GLU A 412 12.72 0.47 -4.14
N LYS A 413 12.49 0.90 -5.38
CA LYS A 413 11.16 1.33 -5.84
C LYS A 413 10.22 0.13 -5.93
N ALA A 414 9.04 0.24 -5.30
CA ALA A 414 8.05 -0.83 -5.26
C ALA A 414 7.62 -1.33 -6.65
N GLU A 415 7.41 -0.43 -7.60
CA GLU A 415 7.06 -0.78 -8.99
C GLU A 415 8.15 -1.66 -9.64
N TYR A 416 9.42 -1.36 -9.40
CA TYR A 416 10.55 -2.14 -9.89
C TYR A 416 10.66 -3.48 -9.18
N GLN A 417 10.42 -3.52 -7.87
CA GLN A 417 10.39 -4.77 -7.10
C GLN A 417 9.29 -5.72 -7.60
N ILE A 418 8.09 -5.21 -7.92
CA ILE A 418 7.00 -6.02 -8.48
C ILE A 418 7.37 -6.58 -9.84
N GLU A 419 7.96 -5.75 -10.72
CA GLU A 419 8.43 -6.20 -12.05
C GLU A 419 9.56 -7.22 -11.91
N GLY A 420 10.49 -6.98 -10.99
CA GLY A 420 11.56 -7.91 -10.66
C GLY A 420 11.03 -9.26 -10.15
N LEU A 421 10.02 -9.26 -9.28
CA LEU A 421 9.36 -10.49 -8.80
C LEU A 421 8.65 -11.22 -9.94
N TYR A 422 7.95 -10.52 -10.83
CA TYR A 422 7.34 -11.12 -12.00
C TYR A 422 8.37 -11.91 -12.83
N HIS A 423 9.53 -11.32 -13.06
CA HIS A 423 10.57 -11.94 -13.86
C HIS A 423 11.30 -13.06 -13.11
N ILE A 424 11.62 -12.89 -11.83
CA ILE A 424 12.35 -13.93 -11.10
C ILE A 424 11.51 -15.20 -10.95
N LEU A 425 10.21 -15.08 -10.74
CA LEU A 425 9.27 -16.21 -10.67
C LEU A 425 9.20 -17.03 -11.96
N ARG A 426 9.66 -16.48 -13.09
CA ARG A 426 9.73 -17.13 -14.41
C ARG A 426 11.14 -17.55 -14.83
N SER A 427 12.13 -17.29 -13.97
CA SER A 427 13.54 -17.59 -14.29
C SER A 427 13.95 -19.06 -14.11
N GLY A 428 13.10 -19.87 -13.49
CA GLY A 428 13.37 -21.29 -13.23
C GLY A 428 14.48 -21.59 -12.22
N ASN A 429 14.90 -20.59 -11.42
CA ASN A 429 15.95 -20.77 -10.41
C ASN A 429 15.36 -20.68 -8.99
N ASP A 430 15.06 -21.85 -8.40
CA ASP A 430 14.38 -21.96 -7.10
C ASP A 430 15.07 -21.19 -5.97
N GLY A 431 16.39 -21.27 -5.85
CA GLY A 431 17.12 -20.58 -4.79
C GLY A 431 17.01 -19.07 -4.90
N ARG A 432 17.21 -18.52 -6.11
CA ARG A 432 17.05 -17.08 -6.36
C ARG A 432 15.60 -16.60 -6.17
N ILE A 433 14.61 -17.43 -6.51
CA ILE A 433 13.20 -17.14 -6.28
C ILE A 433 12.95 -16.99 -4.78
N VAL A 434 13.36 -17.95 -3.95
CA VAL A 434 13.18 -17.94 -2.50
C VAL A 434 13.82 -16.70 -1.86
N ASP A 435 15.08 -16.41 -2.20
CA ASP A 435 15.78 -15.22 -1.68
C ASP A 435 15.09 -13.92 -2.05
N SER A 436 14.61 -13.83 -3.30
CA SER A 436 13.92 -12.64 -3.81
C SER A 436 12.55 -12.44 -3.14
N LEU A 437 11.78 -13.52 -2.94
CA LEU A 437 10.51 -13.48 -2.22
C LEU A 437 10.69 -12.97 -0.79
N ASN A 438 11.66 -13.53 -0.06
CA ASN A 438 11.90 -13.18 1.34
C ASN A 438 12.38 -11.75 1.53
N ARG A 439 13.05 -11.17 0.53
CA ARG A 439 13.54 -9.79 0.57
C ARG A 439 12.48 -8.79 0.10
N ALA A 440 11.81 -9.05 -1.03
CA ALA A 440 10.95 -8.08 -1.69
C ALA A 440 9.53 -8.02 -1.09
N ILE A 441 8.94 -9.17 -0.72
CA ILE A 441 7.55 -9.20 -0.25
C ILE A 441 7.32 -8.35 1.01
N PRO A 442 8.15 -8.38 2.05
CA PRO A 442 7.95 -7.51 3.21
C PRO A 442 7.91 -6.02 2.86
N ALA A 443 8.82 -5.55 1.99
CA ALA A 443 8.86 -4.16 1.55
C ALA A 443 7.63 -3.77 0.71
N LEU A 444 7.10 -4.70 -0.10
CA LEU A 444 5.91 -4.49 -0.90
C LEU A 444 4.62 -4.48 -0.07
N ILE A 445 4.57 -5.27 1.00
CA ILE A 445 3.51 -5.21 2.00
C ILE A 445 3.47 -3.81 2.63
N ASP A 446 4.61 -3.34 3.12
CA ASP A 446 4.75 -2.00 3.72
C ASP A 446 4.37 -0.87 2.73
N SER A 447 4.44 -1.14 1.42
CA SER A 447 4.09 -0.19 0.33
C SER A 447 2.65 -0.33 -0.21
N GLY A 448 1.84 -1.23 0.32
CA GLY A 448 0.42 -1.35 -0.03
C GLY A 448 0.07 -2.19 -1.26
N TYR A 449 0.97 -3.06 -1.73
CA TYR A 449 0.76 -3.87 -2.95
C TYR A 449 0.26 -5.31 -2.69
N LEU A 450 -0.48 -5.54 -1.61
CA LEU A 450 -0.95 -6.87 -1.19
C LEU A 450 -1.72 -7.64 -2.28
N GLU A 451 -2.71 -6.99 -2.91
CA GLU A 451 -3.55 -7.61 -3.95
C GLU A 451 -2.74 -8.00 -5.19
N ASN A 452 -1.91 -7.06 -5.65
CA ASN A 452 -1.08 -7.29 -6.83
C ASN A 452 -0.13 -8.46 -6.62
N MET A 453 0.44 -8.57 -5.39
CA MET A 453 1.34 -9.66 -5.03
C MET A 453 0.61 -11.00 -4.94
N LEU A 454 -0.55 -11.05 -4.28
CA LEU A 454 -1.31 -12.30 -4.18
C LEU A 454 -1.65 -12.84 -5.56
N ALA A 455 -2.17 -11.98 -6.45
CA ALA A 455 -2.50 -12.36 -7.82
C ALA A 455 -1.28 -12.83 -8.63
N GLU A 456 -0.10 -12.22 -8.44
CA GLU A 456 1.12 -12.65 -9.13
C GLU A 456 1.67 -13.96 -8.58
N LEU A 457 1.63 -14.17 -7.26
CA LEU A 457 2.04 -15.42 -6.62
C LEU A 457 1.14 -16.58 -7.05
N GLU A 458 -0.17 -16.41 -7.09
CA GLU A 458 -1.13 -17.41 -7.58
C GLU A 458 -0.82 -17.87 -9.01
N ARG A 459 -0.57 -16.90 -9.91
CA ARG A 459 -0.23 -17.22 -11.31
C ARG A 459 1.12 -17.90 -11.45
N SER A 460 2.09 -17.51 -10.61
CA SER A 460 3.44 -18.06 -10.71
C SER A 460 3.51 -19.55 -10.41
N LEU A 461 2.59 -20.08 -9.61
CA LEU A 461 2.50 -21.52 -9.33
C LEU A 461 2.36 -22.38 -10.58
N VAL A 462 1.79 -21.84 -11.67
CA VAL A 462 1.68 -22.54 -12.97
C VAL A 462 3.06 -22.70 -13.62
N PHE A 463 3.97 -21.75 -13.43
CA PHE A 463 5.30 -21.73 -14.07
C PHE A 463 6.39 -22.35 -13.20
N VAL A 464 6.30 -22.18 -11.88
CA VAL A 464 7.30 -22.68 -10.93
C VAL A 464 7.15 -24.18 -10.69
N GLY A 465 5.98 -24.75 -10.98
CA GLY A 465 5.73 -26.20 -10.87
C GLY A 465 5.62 -26.67 -9.41
N GLN A 466 6.18 -27.86 -9.12
CA GLN A 466 6.19 -28.44 -7.76
C GLN A 466 7.65 -28.50 -7.27
N GLY A 467 7.99 -27.67 -6.31
CA GLY A 467 9.35 -27.61 -5.76
C GLY A 467 9.43 -26.69 -4.53
N LEU A 468 10.65 -26.46 -4.06
CA LEU A 468 10.89 -25.63 -2.88
C LEU A 468 10.34 -24.20 -3.08
N ALA A 469 10.54 -23.60 -4.25
CA ALA A 469 10.04 -22.27 -4.56
C ALA A 469 8.50 -22.21 -4.51
N ALA A 470 7.79 -23.23 -5.02
CA ALA A 470 6.33 -23.30 -4.96
C ALA A 470 5.81 -23.33 -3.52
N GLU A 471 6.48 -24.03 -2.62
CA GLU A 471 6.10 -24.09 -1.22
C GLU A 471 6.35 -22.75 -0.52
N TRP A 472 7.43 -22.03 -0.85
CA TRP A 472 7.66 -20.67 -0.35
C TRP A 472 6.63 -19.67 -0.88
N ILE A 473 6.21 -19.82 -2.14
CA ILE A 473 5.12 -19.04 -2.72
C ILE A 473 3.84 -19.26 -1.91
N ARG A 474 3.46 -20.53 -1.65
CA ARG A 474 2.28 -20.87 -0.83
C ARG A 474 2.39 -20.29 0.59
N LEU A 475 3.58 -20.31 1.19
CA LEU A 475 3.82 -19.72 2.52
C LEU A 475 3.51 -18.22 2.51
N TRP A 476 4.01 -17.48 1.52
CA TRP A 476 3.75 -16.06 1.40
C TRP A 476 2.30 -15.75 1.05
N MET A 477 1.67 -16.55 0.19
CA MET A 477 0.23 -16.45 -0.06
C MET A 477 -0.58 -16.63 1.23
N GLY A 478 -0.24 -17.63 2.04
CA GLY A 478 -0.89 -17.86 3.33
C GLY A 478 -0.76 -16.66 4.27
N LYS A 479 0.43 -16.04 4.35
CA LYS A 479 0.66 -14.84 5.15
C LYS A 479 -0.16 -13.63 4.64
N ILE A 480 -0.18 -13.41 3.33
CA ILE A 480 -0.96 -12.32 2.72
C ILE A 480 -2.46 -12.54 2.94
N LEU A 481 -2.95 -13.77 2.78
CA LEU A 481 -4.36 -14.11 3.02
C LEU A 481 -4.75 -13.87 4.48
N LEU A 482 -3.86 -14.20 5.41
CA LEU A 482 -4.09 -13.92 6.84
C LEU A 482 -4.19 -12.41 7.10
N MET A 483 -3.28 -11.60 6.55
CA MET A 483 -3.36 -10.14 6.65
C MET A 483 -4.65 -9.56 6.06
N LYS A 484 -5.25 -10.26 5.07
CA LYS A 484 -6.56 -9.91 4.49
C LYS A 484 -7.76 -10.44 5.29
N GLY A 485 -7.54 -11.08 6.43
CA GLY A 485 -8.58 -11.70 7.25
C GLY A 485 -9.16 -13.01 6.67
N LYS A 486 -8.56 -13.58 5.62
CA LYS A 486 -8.99 -14.85 5.00
C LYS A 486 -8.37 -16.06 5.72
N GLN A 487 -8.69 -16.20 6.99
CA GLN A 487 -8.08 -17.16 7.92
C GLN A 487 -8.17 -18.62 7.48
N GLU A 488 -9.33 -19.06 6.93
CA GLU A 488 -9.50 -20.46 6.50
C GLU A 488 -8.63 -20.80 5.29
N GLU A 489 -8.55 -19.89 4.31
CA GLU A 489 -7.70 -20.08 3.12
C GLU A 489 -6.22 -20.13 3.53
N ALA A 490 -5.80 -19.23 4.43
CA ALA A 490 -4.44 -19.20 4.97
C ALA A 490 -4.08 -20.49 5.72
N LEU A 491 -4.98 -20.94 6.62
CA LEU A 491 -4.79 -22.16 7.41
C LEU A 491 -4.63 -23.41 6.53
N ASN A 492 -5.42 -23.53 5.47
CA ASN A 492 -5.32 -24.62 4.52
C ASN A 492 -3.94 -24.67 3.85
N LEU A 493 -3.38 -23.52 3.45
CA LEU A 493 -2.04 -23.46 2.86
C LEU A 493 -0.96 -23.86 3.87
N PHE A 494 -1.02 -23.35 5.11
CA PHE A 494 -0.06 -23.71 6.16
C PHE A 494 -0.11 -25.18 6.50
N HIS A 495 -1.30 -25.80 6.60
CA HIS A 495 -1.47 -27.23 6.83
C HIS A 495 -0.88 -28.07 5.68
N GLN A 496 -1.08 -27.66 4.43
CA GLN A 496 -0.48 -28.36 3.28
C GLN A 496 1.04 -28.34 3.35
N ILE A 497 1.65 -27.17 3.63
CA ILE A 497 3.10 -27.03 3.76
C ILE A 497 3.62 -27.90 4.92
N ARG A 498 2.98 -27.82 6.09
CA ARG A 498 3.36 -28.59 7.29
C ARG A 498 3.35 -30.11 7.03
N LYS A 499 2.34 -30.60 6.31
CA LYS A 499 2.15 -32.03 6.02
C LYS A 499 3.14 -32.57 4.99
N ASN A 500 3.44 -31.78 3.96
CA ASN A 500 4.12 -32.26 2.77
C ASN A 500 5.63 -31.93 2.76
N ASN A 501 6.15 -31.19 3.74
CA ASN A 501 7.48 -30.61 3.61
C ASN A 501 8.54 -31.29 4.47
N LEU A 502 9.66 -31.64 3.82
CA LEU A 502 10.87 -32.15 4.48
C LEU A 502 11.84 -31.03 4.87
N ASN A 503 11.63 -29.80 4.37
CA ASN A 503 12.43 -28.65 4.73
C ASN A 503 11.99 -28.11 6.12
N LEU A 504 12.89 -28.21 7.10
CA LEU A 504 12.61 -27.84 8.49
C LEU A 504 12.21 -26.36 8.62
N GLU A 505 12.95 -25.46 7.98
CA GLU A 505 12.68 -24.01 8.03
C GLU A 505 11.25 -23.69 7.53
N LEU A 506 10.91 -24.22 6.38
CA LEU A 506 9.59 -23.97 5.76
C LEU A 506 8.45 -24.55 6.61
N LYS A 507 8.64 -25.75 7.15
CA LYS A 507 7.69 -26.40 8.08
C LYS A 507 7.47 -25.52 9.33
N VAL A 508 8.53 -25.03 9.93
CA VAL A 508 8.47 -24.18 11.12
C VAL A 508 7.81 -22.83 10.82
N LYS A 509 8.12 -22.22 9.69
CA LYS A 509 7.46 -20.97 9.26
C LYS A 509 5.96 -21.17 8.98
N ALA A 510 5.57 -22.31 8.44
CA ALA A 510 4.16 -22.67 8.26
C ALA A 510 3.45 -22.89 9.60
N MET A 511 4.11 -23.55 10.56
CA MET A 511 3.59 -23.72 11.92
C MET A 511 3.45 -22.37 12.63
N SER A 512 4.36 -21.42 12.41
CA SER A 512 4.22 -20.04 12.91
C SER A 512 3.03 -19.32 12.28
N GLY A 513 2.79 -19.48 10.98
CA GLY A 513 1.59 -18.95 10.32
C GLY A 513 0.30 -19.58 10.84
N GLU A 514 0.29 -20.90 11.04
CA GLU A 514 -0.83 -21.65 11.64
C GLU A 514 -1.13 -21.14 13.06
N SER A 515 -0.11 -20.92 13.88
CA SER A 515 -0.26 -20.42 15.26
C SER A 515 -0.85 -19.02 15.27
N GLN A 516 -0.46 -18.15 14.35
CA GLN A 516 -1.00 -16.79 14.23
C GLN A 516 -2.50 -16.81 13.91
N VAL A 517 -2.97 -17.74 13.07
CA VAL A 517 -4.42 -17.91 12.82
C VAL A 517 -5.17 -18.25 14.11
N TYR A 518 -4.62 -19.13 14.94
CA TYR A 518 -5.28 -19.48 16.22
C TYR A 518 -5.23 -18.33 17.23
N GLU A 519 -4.17 -17.55 17.22
CA GLU A 519 -4.06 -16.35 18.04
C GLU A 519 -5.15 -15.32 17.67
N GLU A 520 -5.31 -15.03 16.37
CA GLU A 520 -6.37 -14.13 15.89
C GLU A 520 -7.80 -14.67 16.16
N ARG A 521 -7.98 -16.00 16.26
CA ARG A 521 -9.22 -16.63 16.69
C ARG A 521 -9.46 -16.59 18.20
N GLY A 522 -8.52 -16.03 18.96
CA GLY A 522 -8.60 -15.97 20.42
C GLY A 522 -8.33 -17.33 21.10
N ASP A 523 -7.55 -18.21 20.46
CA ASP A 523 -7.10 -19.48 21.04
C ASP A 523 -5.58 -19.48 21.27
N PRO A 524 -5.09 -18.75 22.28
CA PRO A 524 -3.66 -18.68 22.62
C PRO A 524 -3.11 -20.03 23.11
N THR A 525 -3.96 -20.92 23.60
CA THR A 525 -3.54 -22.25 24.06
C THR A 525 -3.08 -23.07 22.87
N ARG A 526 -3.92 -23.16 21.84
CA ARG A 526 -3.58 -23.91 20.62
C ARG A 526 -2.39 -23.30 19.89
N SER A 527 -2.33 -21.96 19.82
CA SER A 527 -1.16 -21.24 19.28
C SER A 527 0.13 -21.60 20.00
N THR A 528 0.11 -21.58 21.35
CA THR A 528 1.27 -21.95 22.19
C THR A 528 1.70 -23.41 21.96
N GLU A 529 0.75 -24.36 21.86
CA GLU A 529 1.05 -25.79 21.61
C GLU A 529 1.81 -25.96 20.28
N ILE A 530 1.32 -25.33 19.21
CA ILE A 530 1.92 -25.43 17.88
C ILE A 530 3.34 -24.85 17.87
N LEU A 531 3.53 -23.66 18.48
CA LEU A 531 4.84 -23.04 18.54
C LEU A 531 5.82 -23.79 19.44
N GLN A 532 5.34 -24.42 20.51
CA GLN A 532 6.18 -25.26 21.36
C GLN A 532 6.62 -26.54 20.65
N GLU A 533 5.71 -27.15 19.83
CA GLU A 533 6.07 -28.26 18.95
C GLU A 533 7.16 -27.83 17.95
N ALA A 534 6.99 -26.65 17.33
CA ALA A 534 7.98 -26.09 16.40
C ALA A 534 9.32 -25.83 17.09
N LEU A 535 9.31 -25.27 18.31
CA LEU A 535 10.51 -24.99 19.09
C LEU A 535 11.28 -26.30 19.42
N ASN A 536 10.57 -27.37 19.77
CA ASN A 536 11.19 -28.68 20.02
C ASN A 536 11.87 -29.27 18.76
N LEU A 537 11.36 -28.96 17.56
CA LEU A 537 11.99 -29.39 16.30
C LEU A 537 13.29 -28.65 15.98
N VAL A 538 13.45 -27.41 16.46
CA VAL A 538 14.55 -26.50 16.08
C VAL A 538 15.63 -26.42 17.14
N SER A 539 15.31 -26.72 18.39
CA SER A 539 16.19 -26.51 19.53
C SER A 539 17.59 -27.10 19.30
N GLY A 540 18.62 -26.24 19.37
CA GLY A 540 20.01 -26.59 19.17
C GLY A 540 20.47 -26.74 17.69
N HIS A 541 19.60 -26.49 16.71
CA HIS A 541 19.94 -26.62 15.28
C HIS A 541 20.12 -25.28 14.57
N ASP A 542 19.27 -24.29 14.87
CA ASP A 542 19.28 -22.96 14.23
C ASP A 542 18.88 -21.88 15.25
N GLU A 543 19.85 -21.06 15.61
CA GLU A 543 19.72 -20.03 16.63
C GLU A 543 18.75 -18.90 16.25
N ILE A 544 18.70 -18.54 14.95
CA ILE A 544 17.78 -17.51 14.44
C ILE A 544 16.36 -18.05 14.33
N LEU A 545 16.21 -19.29 13.87
CA LEU A 545 14.89 -19.91 13.78
C LEU A 545 14.29 -20.15 15.17
N GLU A 546 15.14 -20.52 16.15
CA GLU A 546 14.75 -20.59 17.57
C GLU A 546 14.32 -19.23 18.10
N ALA A 547 15.08 -18.18 17.83
CA ALA A 547 14.75 -16.81 18.24
C ALA A 547 13.41 -16.32 17.63
N ASN A 548 13.14 -16.63 16.36
CA ASN A 548 11.87 -16.34 15.71
C ASN A 548 10.69 -17.02 16.42
N LEU A 549 10.85 -18.26 16.84
CA LEU A 549 9.81 -18.99 17.58
C LEU A 549 9.60 -18.43 18.99
N LEU A 550 10.67 -18.03 19.69
CA LEU A 550 10.58 -17.39 20.99
C LEU A 550 9.85 -16.03 20.90
N LEU A 551 10.14 -15.25 19.84
CA LEU A 551 9.42 -14.01 19.55
C LEU A 551 7.93 -14.29 19.30
N ASN A 552 7.59 -15.27 18.44
CA ASN A 552 6.21 -15.62 18.14
C ASN A 552 5.44 -16.20 19.33
N LEU A 553 6.11 -16.88 20.24
CA LEU A 553 5.52 -17.38 21.51
C LEU A 553 5.12 -16.24 22.45
N SER A 554 5.73 -15.06 22.34
CA SER A 554 5.48 -13.96 23.28
C SER A 554 4.02 -13.49 23.29
N GLY A 555 3.38 -13.36 22.13
CA GLY A 555 1.98 -12.94 21.99
C GLY A 555 0.99 -13.88 22.72
N PRO A 556 0.90 -15.15 22.32
CA PRO A 556 -0.02 -16.09 22.96
C PRO A 556 0.28 -16.34 24.45
N LEU A 557 1.54 -16.24 24.87
CA LEU A 557 1.89 -16.30 26.30
C LEU A 557 1.36 -15.10 27.09
N VAL A 558 1.44 -13.89 26.53
CA VAL A 558 0.85 -12.67 27.12
C VAL A 558 -0.66 -12.80 27.19
N MET A 559 -1.33 -13.24 26.11
CA MET A 559 -2.77 -13.48 26.08
C MET A 559 -3.17 -14.51 27.15
N GLY A 560 -2.41 -15.57 27.34
CA GLY A 560 -2.59 -16.56 28.40
C GLY A 560 -2.22 -16.11 29.82
N GLY A 561 -1.71 -14.88 29.98
CA GLY A 561 -1.29 -14.32 31.27
C GLY A 561 0.07 -14.84 31.77
N ARG A 562 0.90 -15.45 30.91
CA ARG A 562 2.25 -15.93 31.27
C ARG A 562 3.31 -14.86 30.98
N ILE A 563 3.11 -13.65 31.53
CA ILE A 563 3.89 -12.44 31.20
C ILE A 563 5.37 -12.61 31.46
N ALA A 564 5.75 -13.16 32.65
CA ALA A 564 7.16 -13.37 33.01
C ALA A 564 7.88 -14.33 32.03
N LEU A 565 7.19 -15.37 31.55
CA LEU A 565 7.77 -16.31 30.59
C LEU A 565 7.95 -15.66 29.22
N ALA A 566 6.94 -14.91 28.73
CA ALA A 566 7.04 -14.14 27.49
C ALA A 566 8.22 -13.16 27.56
N HIS A 567 8.36 -12.44 28.66
CA HIS A 567 9.47 -11.50 28.90
C HIS A 567 10.84 -12.20 28.79
N SER A 568 11.01 -13.37 29.44
CA SER A 568 12.25 -14.14 29.36
C SER A 568 12.57 -14.65 27.95
N TYR A 569 11.55 -15.06 27.19
CA TYR A 569 11.72 -15.51 25.81
C TYR A 569 12.15 -14.36 24.91
N LEU A 570 11.56 -13.18 25.09
CA LEU A 570 11.95 -11.98 24.34
C LEU A 570 13.38 -11.55 24.65
N GLN A 571 13.85 -11.63 25.90
CA GLN A 571 15.25 -11.38 26.22
C GLN A 571 16.22 -12.29 25.47
N ARG A 572 15.90 -13.60 25.36
CA ARG A 572 16.70 -14.56 24.61
C ARG A 572 16.69 -14.25 23.10
N ALA A 573 15.51 -13.91 22.55
CA ALA A 573 15.37 -13.55 21.14
C ALA A 573 16.17 -12.26 20.81
N ILE A 574 16.07 -11.22 21.64
CA ILE A 574 16.83 -9.97 21.51
C ILE A 574 18.34 -10.24 21.47
N ALA A 575 18.84 -11.05 22.42
CA ALA A 575 20.28 -11.40 22.49
C ALA A 575 20.75 -12.13 21.21
N ALA A 576 19.95 -13.08 20.69
CA ALA A 576 20.27 -13.79 19.45
C ALA A 576 20.28 -12.87 18.23
N TYR A 577 19.28 -11.99 18.09
CA TYR A 577 19.21 -11.04 16.97
C TYR A 577 20.33 -9.99 17.01
N GLN A 578 20.69 -9.49 18.21
CA GLN A 578 21.84 -8.60 18.38
C GLN A 578 23.15 -9.26 17.96
N ALA A 579 23.37 -10.51 18.36
CA ALA A 579 24.58 -11.26 18.03
C ALA A 579 24.72 -11.52 16.50
N LYS A 580 23.60 -11.65 15.78
CA LYS A 580 23.57 -11.94 14.33
C LYS A 580 23.36 -10.70 13.46
N GLY A 581 23.04 -9.54 14.04
CA GLY A 581 22.77 -8.32 13.28
C GLY A 581 21.42 -8.30 12.57
N GLU A 582 20.45 -9.10 13.03
CA GLU A 582 19.10 -9.19 12.48
C GLU A 582 18.21 -8.02 12.97
N LEU A 583 18.45 -6.83 12.43
CA LEU A 583 17.92 -5.58 12.96
C LEU A 583 16.39 -5.52 12.96
N ARG A 584 15.70 -5.98 11.91
CA ARG A 584 14.23 -5.92 11.85
C ARG A 584 13.59 -6.72 12.99
N ASN A 585 14.00 -7.98 13.16
CA ASN A 585 13.48 -8.85 14.20
C ASN A 585 13.88 -8.38 15.59
N LEU A 586 15.04 -7.74 15.72
CA LEU A 586 15.46 -7.08 16.95
C LEU A 586 14.47 -5.99 17.36
N TYR A 587 14.08 -5.09 16.44
CA TYR A 587 13.17 -4.00 16.75
C TYR A 587 11.74 -4.49 17.05
N VAL A 588 11.24 -5.51 16.36
CA VAL A 588 9.98 -6.18 16.72
C VAL A 588 10.04 -6.77 18.12
N SER A 589 11.16 -7.44 18.45
CA SER A 589 11.35 -8.03 19.79
C SER A 589 11.44 -6.97 20.89
N LEU A 590 12.05 -5.81 20.61
CA LEU A 590 12.09 -4.68 21.54
C LEU A 590 10.70 -4.09 21.78
N ALA A 591 9.86 -3.98 20.75
CA ALA A 591 8.48 -3.53 20.91
C ALA A 591 7.68 -4.48 21.82
N ASN A 592 7.67 -5.78 21.51
CA ASN A 592 7.00 -6.78 22.34
C ASN A 592 7.59 -6.83 23.79
N PHE A 593 8.89 -6.61 23.94
CA PHE A 593 9.53 -6.53 25.24
C PHE A 593 9.08 -5.29 26.01
N ALA A 594 8.93 -4.14 25.35
CA ALA A 594 8.37 -2.93 25.96
C ALA A 594 6.94 -3.16 26.44
N TRP A 595 6.12 -3.89 25.65
CA TRP A 595 4.77 -4.26 26.07
C TRP A 595 4.73 -5.12 27.32
N THR A 596 5.57 -6.18 27.40
CA THR A 596 5.67 -7.02 28.62
C THR A 596 6.22 -6.24 29.81
N THR A 597 7.15 -5.32 29.60
CA THR A 597 7.69 -4.40 30.61
C THR A 597 6.62 -3.45 31.14
N TYR A 598 5.79 -2.88 30.24
CA TYR A 598 4.61 -2.08 30.62
C TYR A 598 3.62 -2.87 31.47
N LEU A 599 3.28 -4.09 31.08
CA LEU A 599 2.36 -4.93 31.84
C LEU A 599 2.90 -5.27 33.25
N SER A 600 4.22 -5.39 33.39
CA SER A 600 4.87 -5.57 34.69
C SER A 600 4.87 -4.31 35.59
N GLY A 601 4.40 -3.17 35.07
CA GLY A 601 4.27 -1.90 35.77
C GLY A 601 5.47 -0.96 35.67
N ALA A 602 6.54 -1.34 34.98
CA ALA A 602 7.76 -0.52 34.75
C ALA A 602 7.55 0.39 33.51
N VAL A 603 6.68 1.40 33.64
CA VAL A 603 6.20 2.21 32.51
C VAL A 603 7.33 3.07 31.91
N ASP A 604 8.23 3.62 32.71
CA ASP A 604 9.33 4.45 32.19
C ASP A 604 10.37 3.61 31.43
N ASP A 605 10.65 2.39 31.86
CA ASP A 605 11.51 1.45 31.14
C ASP A 605 10.86 1.00 29.82
N ALA A 606 9.56 0.76 29.85
CA ALA A 606 8.78 0.44 28.64
C ALA A 606 8.84 1.58 27.61
N LEU A 607 8.70 2.85 28.06
CA LEU A 607 8.82 4.02 27.18
C LEU A 607 10.23 4.14 26.59
N SER A 608 11.28 3.89 27.38
CA SER A 608 12.66 3.91 26.88
C SER A 608 12.93 2.79 25.86
N THR A 609 12.35 1.62 26.07
CA THR A 609 12.54 0.48 25.17
C THR A 609 11.78 0.64 23.86
N ILE A 610 10.54 1.13 23.92
CA ILE A 610 9.74 1.36 22.71
C ILE A 610 10.35 2.47 21.83
N ASP A 611 11.00 3.47 22.43
CA ASP A 611 11.71 4.51 21.69
C ASP A 611 12.85 3.95 20.84
N GLN A 612 13.57 2.94 21.34
CA GLN A 612 14.62 2.26 20.58
C GLN A 612 14.05 1.52 19.36
N ALA A 613 12.89 0.86 19.52
CA ALA A 613 12.21 0.21 18.41
C ALA A 613 11.72 1.23 17.35
N ILE A 614 11.14 2.34 17.80
CA ILE A 614 10.68 3.46 16.97
C ILE A 614 11.82 4.03 16.12
N GLU A 615 12.97 4.36 16.75
CA GLU A 615 14.15 4.86 16.04
C GLU A 615 14.66 3.85 15.00
N GLY A 616 14.66 2.56 15.37
CA GLY A 616 15.05 1.48 14.48
C GLY A 616 14.16 1.37 13.25
N PHE A 617 12.84 1.36 13.42
CA PHE A 617 11.90 1.27 12.31
C PHE A 617 11.89 2.53 11.43
N LEU A 618 12.05 3.72 12.00
CA LEU A 618 12.22 4.96 11.25
C LEU A 618 13.48 4.91 10.38
N SER A 619 14.61 4.46 10.92
CA SER A 619 15.86 4.34 10.17
C SER A 619 15.78 3.31 9.04
N ALA A 620 14.93 2.30 9.21
CA ALA A 620 14.68 1.25 8.21
C ALA A 620 13.54 1.59 7.22
N ASN A 621 12.91 2.78 7.34
CA ASN A 621 11.72 3.19 6.57
C ASN A 621 10.54 2.20 6.68
N ALA A 622 10.41 1.50 7.80
CA ALA A 622 9.36 0.52 8.06
C ALA A 622 8.15 1.19 8.73
N PHE A 623 7.43 2.03 7.98
CA PHE A 623 6.39 2.91 8.52
C PHE A 623 5.21 2.18 9.14
N TYR A 624 4.82 1.01 8.62
CA TYR A 624 3.77 0.22 9.24
C TYR A 624 4.17 -0.24 10.67
N SER A 625 5.37 -0.82 10.82
CA SER A 625 5.89 -1.24 12.13
C SER A 625 6.18 -0.05 13.06
N TYR A 626 6.54 1.10 12.48
CA TYR A 626 6.63 2.35 13.23
C TYR A 626 5.26 2.75 13.80
N ALA A 627 4.18 2.69 13.00
CA ALA A 627 2.83 3.00 13.44
C ALA A 627 2.38 2.09 14.60
N ASP A 628 2.65 0.79 14.53
CA ASP A 628 2.40 -0.14 15.63
C ASP A 628 3.11 0.30 16.92
N CYS A 629 4.38 0.63 16.83
CA CYS A 629 5.16 1.05 18.01
C CYS A 629 4.65 2.37 18.61
N ILE A 630 4.22 3.34 17.80
CA ILE A 630 3.68 4.59 18.34
C ILE A 630 2.29 4.42 18.96
N VAL A 631 1.49 3.43 18.53
CA VAL A 631 0.25 3.04 19.24
C VAL A 631 0.57 2.52 20.63
N GLU A 632 1.53 1.61 20.77
CA GLU A 632 1.96 1.09 22.07
C GLU A 632 2.50 2.21 22.97
N LYS A 633 3.36 3.08 22.43
CA LYS A 633 3.87 4.27 23.14
C LYS A 633 2.72 5.18 23.59
N ALA A 634 1.72 5.40 22.75
CA ALA A 634 0.54 6.18 23.10
C ALA A 634 -0.25 5.55 24.26
N ILE A 635 -0.38 4.21 24.29
CA ILE A 635 -0.99 3.49 25.39
C ILE A 635 -0.19 3.72 26.70
N PHE A 636 1.14 3.62 26.66
CA PHE A 636 2.00 3.85 27.83
C PHE A 636 1.92 5.29 28.34
N LEU A 637 1.91 6.28 27.44
CA LEU A 637 1.73 7.69 27.77
C LEU A 637 0.34 7.97 28.36
N SER A 638 -0.71 7.39 27.77
CA SER A 638 -2.07 7.49 28.31
C SER A 638 -2.14 6.93 29.71
N ALA A 639 -1.55 5.76 29.98
CA ALA A 639 -1.47 5.17 31.31
C ALA A 639 -0.73 6.08 32.31
N SER A 640 0.29 6.83 31.85
CA SER A 640 1.05 7.80 32.66
C SER A 640 0.35 9.15 32.84
N GLY A 641 -0.89 9.33 32.30
CA GLY A 641 -1.64 10.59 32.39
C GLY A 641 -1.25 11.65 31.35
N LYS A 642 -0.33 11.35 30.43
CA LYS A 642 0.11 12.27 29.35
C LYS A 642 -0.85 12.21 28.14
N LEU A 643 -2.14 12.52 28.40
CA LEU A 643 -3.25 12.22 27.49
C LEU A 643 -3.17 12.94 26.12
N SER A 644 -2.70 14.21 26.12
CA SER A 644 -2.55 14.98 24.87
C SER A 644 -1.48 14.38 23.96
N TRP A 645 -0.33 13.98 24.53
CA TRP A 645 0.74 13.34 23.75
C TRP A 645 0.32 11.98 23.20
N ALA A 646 -0.45 11.23 23.99
CA ALA A 646 -1.02 9.98 23.53
C ALA A 646 -2.01 10.19 22.35
N ASP A 647 -2.86 11.22 22.40
CA ASP A 647 -3.81 11.55 21.36
C ASP A 647 -3.11 11.89 20.02
N ASP A 648 -2.04 12.71 20.09
CA ASP A 648 -1.24 13.06 18.91
C ASP A 648 -0.64 11.80 18.24
N LEU A 649 -0.08 10.87 19.03
CA LEU A 649 0.50 9.63 18.52
C LEU A 649 -0.56 8.66 17.98
N PHE A 650 -1.72 8.53 18.63
CA PHE A 650 -2.82 7.72 18.09
C PHE A 650 -3.30 8.26 16.75
N GLN A 651 -3.40 9.58 16.62
CA GLN A 651 -3.81 10.21 15.38
C GLN A 651 -2.79 9.96 14.25
N GLU A 652 -1.50 10.13 14.54
CA GLU A 652 -0.41 9.84 13.61
C GLU A 652 -0.43 8.37 13.15
N ALA A 653 -0.58 7.43 14.09
CA ALA A 653 -0.63 6.01 13.75
C ALA A 653 -1.82 5.67 12.85
N ILE A 654 -3.02 6.19 13.15
CA ILE A 654 -4.23 6.00 12.36
C ILE A 654 -4.03 6.51 10.93
N GLU A 655 -3.45 7.70 10.75
CA GLU A 655 -3.15 8.27 9.43
C GLU A 655 -2.17 7.40 8.62
N ILE A 656 -1.16 6.83 9.27
CA ILE A 656 -0.24 5.90 8.63
C ILE A 656 -0.96 4.60 8.25
N PHE A 657 -1.75 4.00 9.13
CA PHE A 657 -2.51 2.79 8.82
C PHE A 657 -3.51 3.00 7.68
N GLU A 658 -4.20 4.13 7.65
CA GLU A 658 -5.12 4.47 6.55
C GLU A 658 -4.38 4.74 5.24
N SER A 659 -3.13 5.18 5.28
CA SER A 659 -2.31 5.45 4.09
C SER A 659 -1.59 4.24 3.53
N THR A 660 -1.42 3.18 4.32
CA THR A 660 -0.76 1.92 3.93
C THR A 660 -1.79 0.82 3.70
N ALA A 661 -1.40 -0.31 3.08
CA ALA A 661 -2.24 -1.50 3.06
C ALA A 661 -2.25 -2.13 4.46
N TYR A 662 -3.21 -1.74 5.25
CA TYR A 662 -3.31 -2.09 6.64
C TYR A 662 -4.06 -3.40 6.89
N ASN A 663 -3.73 -4.04 8.01
CA ASN A 663 -4.63 -5.02 8.63
C ASN A 663 -5.75 -4.25 9.35
N PRO A 664 -7.03 -4.44 9.02
CA PRO A 664 -8.15 -3.78 9.70
C PRO A 664 -8.11 -3.92 11.22
N ARG A 665 -7.54 -5.01 11.73
CA ARG A 665 -7.33 -5.29 13.13
C ARG A 665 -6.53 -4.18 13.83
N ASP A 666 -5.38 -3.80 13.26
CA ASP A 666 -4.45 -2.88 13.92
C ASP A 666 -5.01 -1.47 13.97
N LEU A 667 -5.72 -1.07 12.90
CA LEU A 667 -6.45 0.20 12.87
C LEU A 667 -7.60 0.23 13.91
N ILE A 668 -8.37 -0.85 14.04
CA ILE A 668 -9.45 -0.95 15.05
C ILE A 668 -8.86 -0.96 16.47
N PHE A 669 -7.72 -1.62 16.67
CA PHE A 669 -6.98 -1.62 17.94
C PHE A 669 -6.56 -0.20 18.33
N ALA A 670 -5.97 0.55 17.40
CA ALA A 670 -5.60 1.95 17.61
C ALA A 670 -6.82 2.82 17.96
N PHE A 671 -7.93 2.70 17.25
CA PHE A 671 -9.17 3.38 17.56
C PHE A 671 -9.70 3.04 18.95
N ALA A 672 -9.68 1.76 19.37
CA ALA A 672 -10.18 1.36 20.68
C ALA A 672 -9.44 2.08 21.82
N TYR A 673 -8.11 2.10 21.77
CA TYR A 673 -7.32 2.80 22.79
C TYR A 673 -7.39 4.32 22.68
N LYS A 674 -7.48 4.86 21.46
CA LYS A 674 -7.71 6.28 21.26
C LYS A 674 -9.05 6.74 21.87
N ILE A 675 -10.14 6.00 21.66
CA ILE A 675 -11.45 6.28 22.28
C ILE A 675 -11.34 6.26 23.80
N MET A 676 -10.63 5.29 24.38
CA MET A 676 -10.39 5.24 25.83
C MET A 676 -9.58 6.46 26.32
N ASN A 677 -8.61 6.93 25.53
CA ASN A 677 -7.85 8.15 25.82
C ASN A 677 -8.72 9.41 25.75
N ASP A 678 -9.61 9.51 24.72
CA ASP A 678 -10.58 10.60 24.58
C ASP A 678 -11.55 10.67 25.77
N ILE A 679 -12.01 9.49 26.26
CA ILE A 679 -12.87 9.42 27.46
C ILE A 679 -12.14 9.92 28.70
N ARG A 680 -10.86 9.60 28.85
CA ARG A 680 -10.03 10.08 29.97
C ARG A 680 -9.73 11.59 29.87
N SER A 681 -9.65 12.12 28.66
CA SER A 681 -9.46 13.56 28.38
C SER A 681 -10.78 14.35 28.42
N ASP A 682 -11.92 13.69 28.73
CA ASP A 682 -13.30 14.23 28.68
C ASP A 682 -13.76 14.73 27.29
N ASN A 683 -13.12 14.22 26.21
CA ASN A 683 -13.45 14.54 24.82
C ASN A 683 -14.52 13.57 24.27
N LEU A 684 -15.67 13.47 24.94
CA LEU A 684 -16.67 12.45 24.68
C LEU A 684 -17.27 12.47 23.27
N GLU A 685 -17.38 13.62 22.63
CA GLU A 685 -17.91 13.73 21.26
C GLU A 685 -16.95 13.13 20.24
N LYS A 686 -15.63 13.37 20.39
CA LYS A 686 -14.58 12.78 19.55
C LYS A 686 -14.58 11.26 19.71
N GLY A 687 -14.60 10.77 20.96
CA GLY A 687 -14.69 9.34 21.22
C GLY A 687 -15.94 8.66 20.63
N ARG A 688 -17.10 9.35 20.61
CA ARG A 688 -18.33 8.84 19.95
C ARG A 688 -18.21 8.81 18.43
N PHE A 689 -17.54 9.77 17.84
CA PHE A 689 -17.28 9.80 16.40
C PHE A 689 -16.36 8.65 16.01
N ASP A 690 -15.23 8.48 16.72
CA ASP A 690 -14.26 7.43 16.47
C ASP A 690 -14.87 6.04 16.70
N LEU A 691 -15.74 5.85 17.71
CA LEU A 691 -16.47 4.61 17.92
C LEU A 691 -17.35 4.24 16.72
N ARG A 692 -18.04 5.21 16.11
CA ARG A 692 -18.87 4.95 14.92
C ARG A 692 -18.02 4.56 13.73
N THR A 693 -16.85 5.14 13.59
CA THR A 693 -15.87 4.81 12.54
C THR A 693 -15.34 3.40 12.73
N ALA A 694 -14.83 3.07 13.93
CA ALA A 694 -14.37 1.74 14.26
C ALA A 694 -15.46 0.66 14.09
N ALA A 695 -16.70 0.95 14.50
CA ALA A 695 -17.83 0.01 14.36
C ALA A 695 -18.21 -0.26 12.89
N ARG A 696 -18.06 0.70 11.98
CA ARG A 696 -18.27 0.48 10.53
C ARG A 696 -17.19 -0.41 9.93
N MET A 697 -15.96 -0.28 10.42
CA MET A 697 -14.81 -1.06 9.95
C MET A 697 -14.80 -2.47 10.52
N SER A 698 -15.41 -2.66 11.70
CA SER A 698 -15.55 -3.96 12.36
C SER A 698 -16.63 -4.82 11.66
N GLY A 699 -16.34 -5.25 10.43
CA GLY A 699 -17.19 -6.19 9.70
C GLY A 699 -17.17 -7.59 10.31
N THR A 700 -17.74 -8.58 9.61
CA THR A 700 -17.84 -9.99 10.04
C THR A 700 -16.50 -10.71 10.24
N ASN A 701 -15.37 -10.10 9.85
CA ASN A 701 -14.03 -10.70 9.88
C ASN A 701 -13.07 -10.06 10.92
N SER A 702 -13.57 -9.27 11.87
CA SER A 702 -12.73 -8.71 12.94
C SER A 702 -12.41 -9.77 13.98
N ASP A 703 -11.18 -9.77 14.51
CA ASP A 703 -10.77 -10.69 15.56
C ASP A 703 -11.52 -10.42 16.89
N GLN A 704 -11.61 -11.46 17.74
CA GLN A 704 -12.39 -11.39 18.99
C GLN A 704 -11.81 -10.38 19.99
N SER A 705 -10.48 -10.24 20.04
CA SER A 705 -9.83 -9.32 20.98
C SER A 705 -10.12 -7.86 20.63
N THR A 706 -10.03 -7.47 19.36
CA THR A 706 -10.34 -6.09 18.93
C THR A 706 -11.81 -5.76 19.09
N LEU A 707 -12.72 -6.69 18.79
CA LEU A 707 -14.15 -6.52 19.04
C LEU A 707 -14.45 -6.34 20.53
N GLY A 708 -13.78 -7.10 21.38
CA GLY A 708 -13.88 -6.99 22.84
C GLY A 708 -13.39 -5.62 23.34
N LEU A 709 -12.25 -5.12 22.81
CA LEU A 709 -11.71 -3.81 23.15
C LEU A 709 -12.66 -2.66 22.76
N ILE A 710 -13.24 -2.71 21.57
CA ILE A 710 -14.29 -1.75 21.15
C ILE A 710 -15.50 -1.82 22.10
N GLY A 711 -15.88 -3.02 22.52
CA GLY A 711 -16.95 -3.23 23.52
C GLY A 711 -16.63 -2.57 24.86
N ILE A 712 -15.37 -2.61 25.33
CA ILE A 712 -14.92 -1.90 26.52
C ILE A 712 -15.03 -0.37 26.32
N ALA A 713 -14.50 0.14 25.19
CA ALA A 713 -14.54 1.58 24.88
C ALA A 713 -16.01 2.10 24.81
N GLU A 714 -16.91 1.36 24.18
CA GLU A 714 -18.35 1.67 24.17
C GLU A 714 -18.95 1.66 25.56
N ALA A 715 -18.60 0.68 26.40
CA ALA A 715 -19.09 0.59 27.77
C ALA A 715 -18.59 1.79 28.63
N GLN A 716 -17.36 2.23 28.45
CA GLN A 716 -16.83 3.42 29.11
C GLN A 716 -17.55 4.70 28.67
N LEU A 717 -17.87 4.86 27.38
CA LEU A 717 -18.69 5.99 26.90
C LEU A 717 -20.11 5.97 27.46
N LEU A 718 -20.72 4.80 27.55
CA LEU A 718 -22.04 4.63 28.16
C LEU A 718 -22.01 4.94 29.69
N PHE A 719 -20.94 4.55 30.36
CA PHE A 719 -20.71 4.87 31.75
C PHE A 719 -20.60 6.37 32.00
N LYS A 720 -19.80 7.08 31.25
CA LYS A 720 -19.71 8.55 31.30
C LYS A 720 -21.06 9.23 31.03
N GLY A 721 -21.89 8.62 30.19
CA GLY A 721 -23.29 9.05 29.96
C GLY A 721 -24.29 8.61 31.03
N ARG A 722 -23.83 8.07 32.15
CA ARG A 722 -24.64 7.54 33.30
C ARG A 722 -25.60 6.40 32.89
N LYS A 723 -25.35 5.69 31.80
CA LYS A 723 -26.17 4.58 31.31
C LYS A 723 -25.63 3.24 31.83
N TYR A 724 -25.53 3.08 33.16
CA TYR A 724 -24.84 1.97 33.84
C TYR A 724 -25.29 0.59 33.40
N SER A 725 -26.62 0.35 33.31
CA SER A 725 -27.16 -0.98 32.91
C SER A 725 -26.73 -1.36 31.49
N LYS A 726 -26.71 -0.40 30.55
CA LYS A 726 -26.25 -0.63 29.17
C LYS A 726 -24.75 -0.84 29.11
N ALA A 727 -23.97 -0.11 29.91
CA ALA A 727 -22.52 -0.29 30.00
C ALA A 727 -22.15 -1.69 30.51
N LEU A 728 -22.82 -2.17 31.57
CA LEU A 728 -22.60 -3.52 32.11
C LEU A 728 -23.00 -4.62 31.13
N LEU A 729 -24.08 -4.42 30.34
CA LEU A 729 -24.47 -5.36 29.31
C LEU A 729 -23.38 -5.48 28.21
N LYS A 730 -22.84 -4.34 27.76
CA LYS A 730 -21.74 -4.32 26.81
C LYS A 730 -20.48 -4.97 27.35
N LEU A 731 -20.11 -4.69 28.61
CA LEU A 731 -18.97 -5.34 29.25
C LEU A 731 -19.13 -6.86 29.38
N ARG A 732 -20.34 -7.36 29.61
CA ARG A 732 -20.58 -8.81 29.64
C ARG A 732 -20.23 -9.42 28.28
N SER A 733 -20.76 -8.88 27.17
CA SER A 733 -20.42 -9.37 25.83
C SER A 733 -18.92 -9.21 25.52
N ALA A 734 -18.31 -8.10 25.92
CA ALA A 734 -16.87 -7.90 25.75
C ALA A 734 -16.03 -8.93 26.53
N LYS A 735 -16.40 -9.25 27.77
CA LYS A 735 -15.69 -10.27 28.58
C LYS A 735 -15.79 -11.67 27.97
N GLU A 736 -16.91 -12.01 27.33
CA GLU A 736 -17.07 -13.30 26.63
C GLU A 736 -16.07 -13.38 25.44
N LEU A 737 -15.95 -12.31 24.65
CA LEU A 737 -14.99 -12.23 23.55
C LEU A 737 -13.53 -12.23 24.01
N LEU A 738 -13.26 -11.65 25.17
CA LEU A 738 -11.91 -11.50 25.76
C LEU A 738 -11.55 -12.64 26.74
N SER A 739 -12.33 -13.71 26.80
CA SER A 739 -12.13 -14.78 27.79
C SER A 739 -10.73 -15.38 27.81
N ASN A 740 -10.06 -15.38 26.66
CA ASN A 740 -8.70 -15.91 26.46
C ASN A 740 -7.63 -14.84 26.28
N ASP A 741 -7.99 -13.55 26.42
CA ASP A 741 -7.06 -12.41 26.35
C ASP A 741 -6.96 -11.76 27.72
N PHE A 742 -6.00 -12.25 28.53
CA PHE A 742 -5.88 -11.86 29.94
C PHE A 742 -5.68 -10.36 30.16
N PRO A 743 -4.80 -9.63 29.46
CA PRO A 743 -4.65 -8.18 29.66
C PRO A 743 -5.94 -7.40 29.34
N SER A 744 -6.59 -7.70 28.23
CA SER A 744 -7.82 -7.04 27.82
C SER A 744 -9.01 -7.40 28.74
N LEU A 745 -9.06 -8.64 29.23
CA LEU A 745 -10.05 -9.06 30.25
C LEU A 745 -9.86 -8.30 31.56
N CYS A 746 -8.61 -8.07 31.99
CA CYS A 746 -8.31 -7.25 33.17
C CYS A 746 -8.79 -5.81 33.00
N LEU A 747 -8.63 -5.22 31.82
CA LEU A 747 -9.15 -3.89 31.49
C LEU A 747 -10.69 -3.84 31.56
N ALA A 748 -11.37 -4.88 31.04
CA ALA A 748 -12.84 -5.00 31.15
C ALA A 748 -13.29 -5.09 32.62
N ARG A 749 -12.64 -5.93 33.44
CA ARG A 749 -12.95 -6.07 34.87
C ARG A 749 -12.67 -4.79 35.66
N LEU A 750 -11.60 -4.07 35.30
CA LEU A 750 -11.30 -2.76 35.91
C LEU A 750 -12.38 -1.73 35.57
N THR A 751 -12.91 -1.75 34.35
CA THR A 751 -14.02 -0.89 33.95
C THR A 751 -15.31 -1.27 34.72
N GLU A 752 -15.59 -2.56 34.88
CA GLU A 752 -16.73 -3.06 35.68
C GLU A 752 -16.63 -2.61 37.13
N TYR A 753 -15.46 -2.77 37.75
CA TYR A 753 -15.17 -2.27 39.10
C TYR A 753 -15.46 -0.78 39.25
N THR A 754 -15.01 0.03 38.29
CA THR A 754 -15.25 1.48 38.25
C THR A 754 -16.76 1.82 38.22
N ILE A 755 -17.53 1.07 37.42
CA ILE A 755 -18.99 1.25 37.31
C ILE A 755 -19.68 0.87 38.61
N MET A 756 -19.29 -0.24 39.24
CA MET A 756 -19.91 -0.69 40.51
C MET A 756 -19.61 0.26 41.66
N LEU A 757 -18.39 0.76 41.78
CA LEU A 757 -18.06 1.82 42.75
C LEU A 757 -18.90 3.07 42.54
N SER A 758 -18.99 3.55 41.30
CA SER A 758 -19.76 4.77 40.96
C SER A 758 -21.26 4.60 41.17
N LYS A 759 -21.78 3.38 41.14
CA LYS A 759 -23.17 3.01 41.42
C LYS A 759 -23.46 2.88 42.92
N GLY A 760 -22.44 2.84 43.75
CA GLY A 760 -22.53 2.62 45.18
C GLY A 760 -22.69 1.13 45.59
N ASP A 761 -22.44 0.20 44.64
CA ASP A 761 -22.46 -1.23 44.91
C ASP A 761 -21.07 -1.71 45.40
N TYR A 762 -20.71 -1.30 46.61
CA TYR A 762 -19.39 -1.57 47.19
C TYR A 762 -19.10 -3.05 47.41
N LYS A 763 -20.15 -3.86 47.70
CA LYS A 763 -20.00 -5.28 47.93
C LYS A 763 -19.57 -6.02 46.68
N GLU A 764 -20.20 -5.75 45.56
CA GLU A 764 -19.81 -6.34 44.27
C GLU A 764 -18.45 -5.79 43.80
N ALA A 765 -18.20 -4.49 43.97
CA ALA A 765 -16.90 -3.88 43.67
C ALA A 765 -15.74 -4.55 44.43
N ASP A 766 -15.90 -4.79 45.76
CA ASP A 766 -14.86 -5.45 46.55
C ASP A 766 -14.65 -6.92 46.14
N SER A 767 -15.71 -7.62 45.70
CA SER A 767 -15.59 -8.98 45.13
C SER A 767 -14.76 -8.97 43.88
N ILE A 768 -15.09 -8.09 42.91
CA ILE A 768 -14.35 -7.95 41.64
C ILE A 768 -12.89 -7.58 41.91
N ALA A 769 -12.63 -6.63 42.82
CA ALA A 769 -11.30 -6.20 43.19
C ALA A 769 -10.45 -7.33 43.81
N SER A 770 -11.05 -8.12 44.67
CA SER A 770 -10.33 -9.23 45.35
C SER A 770 -9.90 -10.31 44.38
N GLU A 771 -10.81 -10.70 43.46
CA GLU A 771 -10.49 -11.64 42.39
C GLU A 771 -9.41 -11.08 41.45
N LEU A 772 -9.58 -9.83 40.99
CA LEU A 772 -8.64 -9.19 40.07
C LEU A 772 -7.25 -9.05 40.65
N VAL A 773 -7.11 -8.67 41.95
CA VAL A 773 -5.81 -8.59 42.66
C VAL A 773 -5.14 -9.96 42.73
N GLY A 774 -5.89 -11.02 43.00
CA GLY A 774 -5.39 -12.39 43.02
C GLY A 774 -4.79 -12.78 41.65
N ASP A 775 -5.56 -12.59 40.59
CA ASP A 775 -5.12 -12.87 39.21
C ASP A 775 -3.91 -12.03 38.79
N LEU A 776 -3.93 -10.73 39.03
CA LEU A 776 -2.86 -9.80 38.64
C LEU A 776 -1.53 -10.13 39.35
N LYS A 777 -1.56 -10.48 40.65
CA LYS A 777 -0.37 -10.87 41.39
C LYS A 777 0.20 -12.20 40.91
N SER A 778 -0.66 -13.19 40.67
CA SER A 778 -0.24 -14.53 40.25
C SER A 778 0.38 -14.52 38.84
N LYS A 779 -0.07 -13.60 37.95
CA LYS A 779 0.37 -13.50 36.55
C LYS A 779 1.39 -12.37 36.29
N GLY A 780 1.78 -11.61 37.32
CA GLY A 780 2.79 -10.55 37.20
C GLY A 780 2.37 -9.31 36.44
N CYS A 781 1.06 -8.97 36.43
CA CYS A 781 0.50 -7.84 35.67
C CYS A 781 0.29 -6.61 36.58
N ALA A 782 1.37 -5.95 37.01
CA ALA A 782 1.32 -4.91 38.03
C ALA A 782 0.72 -3.56 37.56
N VAL A 783 0.69 -3.27 36.30
CA VAL A 783 0.15 -2.01 35.74
C VAL A 783 -1.31 -1.79 36.16
N PHE A 784 -2.13 -2.85 36.15
CA PHE A 784 -3.54 -2.76 36.52
C PHE A 784 -3.77 -2.70 38.04
N LEU A 785 -2.83 -3.20 38.86
CA LEU A 785 -2.88 -3.04 40.34
C LEU A 785 -2.83 -1.57 40.75
N LYS A 786 -1.88 -0.82 40.16
CA LYS A 786 -1.75 0.62 40.38
C LYS A 786 -3.00 1.38 39.93
N SER A 787 -3.58 0.99 38.77
CA SER A 787 -4.82 1.57 38.26
C SER A 787 -5.99 1.35 39.21
N LEU A 788 -6.16 0.14 39.75
CA LEU A 788 -7.19 -0.21 40.72
C LEU A 788 -7.12 0.60 42.00
N GLU A 789 -5.92 0.81 42.56
CA GLU A 789 -5.67 1.63 43.71
C GLU A 789 -6.02 3.11 43.48
N ASN A 790 -5.69 3.64 42.31
CA ASN A 790 -5.96 5.02 41.95
C ASN A 790 -7.47 5.26 41.79
N ILE A 791 -8.20 4.36 41.10
CA ILE A 791 -9.65 4.45 40.93
C ILE A 791 -10.36 4.49 42.27
N ARG A 792 -9.94 3.62 43.22
CA ARG A 792 -10.53 3.60 44.56
C ARG A 792 -10.36 4.95 45.25
N LYS A 793 -9.16 5.53 45.22
CA LYS A 793 -8.87 6.84 45.80
C LYS A 793 -9.71 7.96 45.18
N GLU A 794 -9.83 7.98 43.86
CA GLU A 794 -10.56 9.03 43.14
C GLU A 794 -12.07 9.02 43.38
N ILE A 795 -12.68 7.82 43.52
CA ILE A 795 -14.14 7.69 43.71
C ILE A 795 -14.56 7.79 45.16
N THR A 796 -13.67 7.43 46.10
CA THR A 796 -13.96 7.51 47.55
C THR A 796 -13.53 8.81 48.23
N ALA A 797 -12.74 9.65 47.52
CA ALA A 797 -12.42 11.03 47.92
C ALA A 797 -13.53 11.98 47.42
#